data_f4daa869e9b51456e6c22193455618dc
#
_entry.id   f4daa869e9b51456e6c22193455618dc
#
_cell.length_a   1.000
_cell.length_b   1.000
_cell.length_c   1.000
_cell.angle_alpha   90.00
_cell.angle_beta   90.00
_cell.angle_gamma   90.00
#
_symmetry.space_group_name_H-M   'P 1'
#
loop_
_entity.id
_entity.type
_entity.pdbx_description
1 polymer ?
#
loop_
_entity_poly.entity_id
_entity_poly.type
_entity_poly.pdbx_seq_one_letter_code
_entity_poly.pdbx_strand_id
1 'polypeptide(L)'
;MEFTKEKLTLEEGLKKEWIITNGIGGYSASTIIGANTRKYHGLLVAPLTPPARRYVILSKVDESIEIGNKKYELFTNVGKQFISEGFKNQQSFRKDFVPIYTYKVEDTEITKIICMEYGKNTVGIYYKIKNGKEKAKINLAPIVNFRDFHCVNKNHNFKIKQEVKNTKIKVIVDENSAHPIYIKVSDGQYIEHKDDQFNNMFYIEEEKRGFLAEENHAVPGVFEIQINPEEEKAISFVCSLEENIDEINVKKLIDNEIIRLNKIFNESLLIDNREKNKTKKEIEKDELVKEYLIAADNFVVYRPSFRLHTLIAGYPWFLDWGRDSLISFEGILLIPKRFEIAKEVLLTYVRDIKFGLVPNGYSGFDNRPLYNSVDASLLLFEQIRKYIQYTNDYKFVKENIYSHLENIISNYINGIDVDDNNIYLDNDYLLVSGTENTQNTWMDARCNGIAITPRNGKAVEINAMWYNALKIMEELTNKIGKKTDSKKYADLAKKCKKAYNEKFYNKRRKCLYDVLGDSKIRPNQLFSLSLTYPIIDCNSEEAKNIINVCKKKLLNNYGLKSLAKDEENYTPIYEGDPLKRDSSYHQGITWTWLLGLYYDSLKNLLKVTRNKKDKLEIEEELQKFIKNTTKTFTKDINEDGCIGSISEIYDSTKPQLPKGAFAQAWSVAEVFRIILEK
;
A
#
# COMPACT_ATOMS: atom_id res chain seq x y z
N MET A 1 -0.17 0.90 19.52
CA MET A 1 -1.48 1.27 20.15
C MET A 1 -2.24 0.03 20.59
N GLU A 2 -3.10 0.13 21.61
CA GLU A 2 -3.89 -0.98 22.15
C GLU A 2 -5.39 -0.65 22.14
N PHE A 3 -6.18 -1.59 21.66
CA PHE A 3 -7.65 -1.56 21.74
C PHE A 3 -8.05 -2.44 22.91
N THR A 4 -8.64 -1.85 23.93
CA THR A 4 -9.14 -2.54 25.11
C THR A 4 -10.56 -3.04 24.90
N LYS A 5 -11.04 -3.89 25.81
CA LYS A 5 -12.33 -4.59 25.71
C LYS A 5 -13.52 -3.69 25.34
N GLU A 6 -13.54 -2.46 25.83
CA GLU A 6 -14.64 -1.50 25.57
C GLU A 6 -14.72 -1.08 24.09
N LYS A 7 -13.60 -1.14 23.37
CA LYS A 7 -13.51 -0.82 21.93
C LYS A 7 -13.63 -2.06 21.03
N LEU A 8 -13.63 -3.27 21.59
CA LEU A 8 -13.70 -4.54 20.86
C LEU A 8 -15.15 -5.01 20.70
N THR A 9 -16.04 -4.12 20.29
CA THR A 9 -17.40 -4.48 19.91
C THR A 9 -17.44 -5.10 18.51
N LEU A 10 -18.50 -5.82 18.16
CA LEU A 10 -18.66 -6.37 16.82
C LEU A 10 -18.58 -5.27 15.77
N GLU A 11 -19.34 -4.19 15.93
CA GLU A 11 -19.43 -3.10 14.96
C GLU A 11 -18.08 -2.41 14.73
N GLU A 12 -17.39 -2.03 15.81
CA GLU A 12 -16.09 -1.35 15.69
C GLU A 12 -14.97 -2.31 15.27
N GLY A 13 -15.02 -3.55 15.74
CA GLY A 13 -14.03 -4.56 15.43
C GLY A 13 -14.02 -4.97 13.95
N LEU A 14 -15.19 -5.03 13.31
CA LEU A 14 -15.30 -5.36 11.88
C LEU A 14 -14.79 -4.25 10.95
N LYS A 15 -14.69 -3.00 11.42
CA LYS A 15 -14.24 -1.85 10.63
C LYS A 15 -12.70 -1.67 10.61
N LYS A 16 -12.00 -2.29 11.56
CA LYS A 16 -10.57 -2.12 11.79
C LYS A 16 -9.81 -3.36 11.38
N GLU A 17 -8.93 -3.18 10.40
CA GLU A 17 -8.15 -4.25 9.80
C GLU A 17 -6.67 -4.13 10.20
N TRP A 18 -5.91 -5.17 9.99
CA TRP A 18 -4.45 -5.14 10.12
C TRP A 18 -3.80 -6.01 9.05
N ILE A 19 -2.52 -5.73 8.76
CA ILE A 19 -1.70 -6.51 7.83
C ILE A 19 -0.27 -6.64 8.36
N ILE A 20 0.34 -7.80 8.10
CA ILE A 20 1.78 -8.05 8.13
C ILE A 20 2.18 -8.79 6.85
N THR A 21 3.42 -8.63 6.41
CA THR A 21 3.89 -9.16 5.11
C THR A 21 5.13 -10.02 5.26
N ASN A 22 5.43 -10.83 4.25
CA ASN A 22 6.58 -11.74 4.25
C ASN A 22 7.75 -11.31 3.36
N GLY A 23 7.73 -10.10 2.79
CA GLY A 23 8.81 -9.56 1.94
C GLY A 23 8.92 -10.19 0.54
N ILE A 24 7.99 -11.07 0.15
CA ILE A 24 7.91 -11.67 -1.20
C ILE A 24 6.52 -11.53 -1.82
N GLY A 25 5.68 -10.64 -1.27
CA GLY A 25 4.33 -10.34 -1.76
C GLY A 25 3.19 -11.13 -1.08
N GLY A 26 3.50 -12.09 -0.20
CA GLY A 26 2.54 -12.73 0.68
C GLY A 26 2.22 -11.87 1.90
N TYR A 27 1.07 -12.13 2.51
CA TYR A 27 0.63 -11.39 3.68
C TYR A 27 -0.29 -12.22 4.59
N SER A 28 -0.41 -11.74 5.82
CA SER A 28 -1.44 -12.12 6.78
C SER A 28 -2.28 -10.88 7.11
N ALA A 29 -3.59 -10.99 7.03
CA ALA A 29 -4.52 -9.89 7.31
C ALA A 29 -5.85 -10.40 7.88
N SER A 30 -6.41 -9.67 8.81
CA SER A 30 -7.73 -9.90 9.40
C SER A 30 -8.22 -8.63 10.09
N THR A 31 -9.32 -8.71 10.84
CA THR A 31 -9.77 -7.61 11.70
C THR A 31 -9.21 -7.73 13.12
N ILE A 32 -9.32 -6.65 13.89
CA ILE A 32 -8.85 -6.62 15.29
C ILE A 32 -9.62 -7.58 16.23
N ILE A 33 -10.75 -8.14 15.79
CA ILE A 33 -11.50 -9.18 16.48
C ILE A 33 -11.37 -10.56 15.81
N GLY A 34 -10.46 -10.70 14.82
CA GLY A 34 -10.20 -11.97 14.15
C GLY A 34 -11.29 -12.45 13.18
N ALA A 35 -12.26 -11.60 12.82
CA ALA A 35 -13.28 -11.90 11.82
C ALA A 35 -12.79 -11.52 10.42
N ASN A 36 -13.05 -12.37 9.42
CA ASN A 36 -12.74 -12.06 8.03
C ASN A 36 -13.91 -11.30 7.39
N THR A 37 -13.69 -10.05 7.01
CA THR A 37 -14.70 -9.18 6.37
C THR A 37 -14.50 -9.04 4.86
N ARG A 38 -13.37 -9.53 4.33
CA ARG A 38 -13.01 -9.51 2.91
C ARG A 38 -12.61 -10.90 2.44
N LYS A 39 -12.89 -11.22 1.18
CA LYS A 39 -12.34 -12.43 0.53
C LYS A 39 -10.81 -12.44 0.49
N TYR A 40 -10.19 -11.30 0.69
CA TYR A 40 -8.73 -11.08 0.75
C TYR A 40 -8.13 -11.32 2.13
N HIS A 41 -8.94 -11.44 3.19
CA HIS A 41 -8.45 -11.78 4.52
C HIS A 41 -8.00 -13.24 4.57
N GLY A 42 -6.89 -13.46 5.25
CA GLY A 42 -6.33 -14.79 5.50
C GLY A 42 -5.08 -14.66 6.36
N LEU A 43 -4.84 -15.67 7.20
CA LEU A 43 -3.61 -15.75 8.00
C LEU A 43 -2.41 -16.16 7.16
N LEU A 44 -2.64 -16.83 6.02
CA LEU A 44 -1.63 -17.05 5.00
C LEU A 44 -2.26 -16.83 3.61
N VAL A 45 -1.96 -15.69 3.01
CA VAL A 45 -2.19 -15.41 1.60
C VAL A 45 -0.83 -15.43 0.90
N ALA A 46 -0.59 -16.49 0.14
CA ALA A 46 0.73 -16.82 -0.38
C ALA A 46 0.85 -16.54 -1.89
N PRO A 47 1.91 -15.84 -2.36
CA PRO A 47 2.20 -15.74 -3.77
C PRO A 47 2.84 -17.05 -4.27
N LEU A 48 2.23 -17.70 -5.25
CA LEU A 48 2.79 -18.91 -5.89
C LEU A 48 3.93 -18.57 -6.87
N THR A 49 3.92 -17.36 -7.38
CA THR A 49 5.00 -16.79 -8.21
C THR A 49 5.31 -15.38 -7.69
N PRO A 50 6.16 -15.25 -6.65
CA PRO A 50 6.38 -13.97 -5.98
C PRO A 50 6.70 -12.79 -6.92
N PRO A 51 6.04 -11.63 -6.75
CA PRO A 51 5.00 -11.31 -5.77
C PRO A 51 3.57 -11.58 -6.26
N ALA A 52 3.41 -12.20 -7.43
CA ALA A 52 2.14 -12.43 -8.14
C ALA A 52 1.50 -13.79 -7.81
N ARG A 53 0.30 -14.03 -8.37
CA ARG A 53 -0.49 -15.27 -8.19
C ARG A 53 -0.73 -15.56 -6.71
N ARG A 54 -1.33 -14.61 -6.00
CA ARG A 54 -1.67 -14.75 -4.59
C ARG A 54 -2.85 -15.68 -4.38
N TYR A 55 -2.69 -16.63 -3.48
CA TYR A 55 -3.70 -17.63 -3.12
C TYR A 55 -3.99 -17.58 -1.62
N VAL A 56 -5.26 -17.70 -1.24
CA VAL A 56 -5.65 -17.90 0.16
C VAL A 56 -5.39 -19.37 0.50
N ILE A 57 -4.53 -19.59 1.48
CA ILE A 57 -4.09 -20.91 1.94
C ILE A 57 -4.69 -21.24 3.32
N LEU A 58 -4.43 -20.39 4.31
CA LEU A 58 -5.03 -20.46 5.64
C LEU A 58 -5.90 -19.22 5.82
N SER A 59 -7.22 -19.42 5.78
CA SER A 59 -8.18 -18.33 5.99
C SER A 59 -8.09 -17.83 7.42
N LYS A 60 -8.17 -18.74 8.38
CA LYS A 60 -8.04 -18.47 9.82
C LYS A 60 -7.84 -19.77 10.61
N VAL A 61 -7.63 -19.65 11.91
CA VAL A 61 -7.76 -20.75 12.86
C VAL A 61 -8.93 -20.41 13.76
N ASP A 62 -9.87 -21.33 13.95
CA ASP A 62 -10.95 -21.20 14.93
C ASP A 62 -10.50 -21.86 16.24
N GLU A 63 -10.26 -21.04 17.26
CA GLU A 63 -9.80 -21.46 18.57
C GLU A 63 -10.97 -21.54 19.54
N SER A 64 -11.09 -22.66 20.26
CA SER A 64 -12.00 -22.77 21.42
C SER A 64 -11.30 -23.39 22.61
N ILE A 65 -11.76 -23.05 23.81
CA ILE A 65 -11.25 -23.65 25.04
C ILE A 65 -12.40 -24.28 25.85
N GLU A 66 -12.18 -25.49 26.32
CA GLU A 66 -13.05 -26.19 27.24
C GLU A 66 -12.44 -26.13 28.64
N ILE A 67 -13.19 -25.64 29.62
CA ILE A 67 -12.79 -25.55 31.04
C ILE A 67 -13.88 -26.27 31.85
N GLY A 68 -13.48 -27.36 32.49
CA GLY A 68 -14.46 -28.27 33.08
C GLY A 68 -15.41 -28.80 32.02
N ASN A 69 -16.72 -28.52 32.16
CA ASN A 69 -17.78 -28.94 31.20
C ASN A 69 -18.28 -27.83 30.29
N LYS A 70 -17.62 -26.67 30.29
CA LYS A 70 -18.04 -25.52 29.48
C LYS A 70 -17.10 -25.28 28.35
N LYS A 71 -17.64 -24.97 27.16
CA LYS A 71 -16.91 -24.61 25.97
C LYS A 71 -17.05 -23.12 25.69
N TYR A 72 -15.93 -22.45 25.39
CA TYR A 72 -15.84 -21.04 25.06
C TYR A 72 -15.19 -20.85 23.72
N GLU A 73 -15.79 -20.04 22.85
CA GLU A 73 -15.23 -19.62 21.59
C GLU A 73 -14.26 -18.45 21.81
N LEU A 74 -13.10 -18.48 21.12
CA LEU A 74 -12.14 -17.38 21.07
C LEU A 74 -12.11 -16.76 19.67
N PHE A 75 -12.76 -17.38 18.71
CA PHE A 75 -12.88 -16.91 17.31
C PHE A 75 -14.16 -16.12 17.09
N THR A 76 -14.12 -15.16 16.17
CA THR A 76 -15.30 -14.44 15.66
C THR A 76 -15.50 -14.77 14.19
N ASN A 77 -16.66 -15.33 13.85
CA ASN A 77 -17.12 -15.58 12.49
C ASN A 77 -18.41 -14.84 12.23
N VAL A 78 -18.58 -14.32 11.04
CA VAL A 78 -19.81 -13.66 10.60
C VAL A 78 -20.36 -14.41 9.40
N GLY A 79 -21.60 -14.90 9.54
CA GLY A 79 -22.43 -15.41 8.47
C GLY A 79 -23.67 -14.54 8.34
N LYS A 80 -24.44 -14.66 7.26
CA LYS A 80 -25.69 -13.90 7.11
C LYS A 80 -26.74 -14.23 8.20
N GLN A 81 -26.69 -15.44 8.74
CA GLN A 81 -27.68 -15.96 9.70
C GLN A 81 -27.08 -16.33 11.05
N PHE A 82 -25.78 -16.20 11.25
CA PHE A 82 -25.12 -16.52 12.51
C PHE A 82 -23.92 -15.59 12.77
N ILE A 83 -23.57 -15.44 14.02
CA ILE A 83 -22.36 -14.76 14.49
C ILE A 83 -21.80 -15.59 15.64
N SER A 84 -20.52 -16.00 15.56
CA SER A 84 -19.80 -16.51 16.72
C SER A 84 -19.16 -15.36 17.47
N GLU A 85 -19.24 -15.41 18.81
CA GLU A 85 -19.05 -14.23 19.65
C GLU A 85 -17.74 -14.26 20.45
N GLY A 86 -16.67 -14.86 19.88
CA GLY A 86 -15.37 -14.93 20.55
C GLY A 86 -14.77 -13.57 20.96
N PHE A 87 -15.15 -12.49 20.27
CA PHE A 87 -14.77 -11.13 20.64
C PHE A 87 -15.22 -10.75 22.07
N LYS A 88 -16.28 -11.36 22.60
CA LYS A 88 -16.75 -11.13 23.99
C LYS A 88 -15.74 -11.61 25.04
N ASN A 89 -14.93 -12.62 24.71
CA ASN A 89 -13.87 -13.14 25.56
C ASN A 89 -12.54 -12.39 25.38
N GLN A 90 -12.40 -11.61 24.31
CA GLN A 90 -11.21 -10.83 24.02
C GLN A 90 -11.07 -9.65 24.98
N GLN A 91 -9.84 -9.43 25.51
CA GLN A 91 -9.54 -8.34 26.44
C GLN A 91 -8.84 -7.19 25.74
N SER A 92 -7.91 -7.51 24.83
CA SER A 92 -7.22 -6.48 24.06
C SER A 92 -6.80 -6.98 22.68
N PHE A 93 -6.54 -6.02 21.80
CA PHE A 93 -5.80 -6.17 20.56
C PHE A 93 -4.76 -5.07 20.47
N ARG A 94 -3.53 -5.43 20.10
CA ARG A 94 -2.51 -4.46 19.75
C ARG A 94 -1.69 -4.95 18.55
N LYS A 95 -1.20 -4.01 17.76
CA LYS A 95 -0.25 -4.26 16.70
C LYS A 95 0.96 -3.36 16.93
N ASP A 96 2.03 -3.97 17.41
CA ASP A 96 3.35 -3.34 17.48
C ASP A 96 4.16 -3.79 16.25
N PHE A 97 5.12 -4.69 16.42
CA PHE A 97 5.80 -5.38 15.30
C PHE A 97 4.92 -6.44 14.64
N VAL A 98 4.09 -7.08 15.44
CA VAL A 98 3.18 -8.18 15.07
C VAL A 98 1.83 -8.02 15.76
N PRO A 99 0.74 -8.61 15.21
CA PRO A 99 -0.58 -8.58 15.86
C PRO A 99 -0.60 -9.47 17.11
N ILE A 100 -1.17 -8.94 18.20
CA ILE A 100 -1.29 -9.61 19.50
C ILE A 100 -2.74 -9.48 19.99
N TYR A 101 -3.36 -10.61 20.26
CA TYR A 101 -4.69 -10.71 20.86
C TYR A 101 -4.56 -11.27 22.26
N THR A 102 -5.31 -10.75 23.22
CA THR A 102 -5.43 -11.33 24.55
C THR A 102 -6.89 -11.69 24.86
N TYR A 103 -7.07 -12.83 25.47
CA TYR A 103 -8.38 -13.34 25.88
C TYR A 103 -8.37 -13.69 27.36
N LYS A 104 -9.55 -13.59 28.00
CA LYS A 104 -9.76 -14.09 29.36
C LYS A 104 -11.08 -14.83 29.44
N VAL A 105 -11.02 -16.06 29.90
CA VAL A 105 -12.19 -16.93 30.09
C VAL A 105 -12.07 -17.55 31.47
N GLU A 106 -13.01 -17.23 32.34
CA GLU A 106 -12.95 -17.56 33.77
C GLU A 106 -11.59 -17.10 34.36
N ASP A 107 -10.80 -18.02 34.93
CA ASP A 107 -9.46 -17.73 35.48
C ASP A 107 -8.32 -17.96 34.48
N THR A 108 -8.64 -18.35 33.21
CA THR A 108 -7.64 -18.66 32.19
C THR A 108 -7.38 -17.45 31.31
N GLU A 109 -6.10 -17.12 31.16
CA GLU A 109 -5.60 -16.03 30.29
C GLU A 109 -4.86 -16.60 29.07
N ILE A 110 -5.17 -16.08 27.88
CA ILE A 110 -4.59 -16.56 26.63
C ILE A 110 -4.06 -15.36 25.84
N THR A 111 -2.82 -15.44 25.39
CA THR A 111 -2.20 -14.50 24.45
C THR A 111 -1.95 -15.22 23.13
N LYS A 112 -2.44 -14.66 22.01
CA LYS A 112 -2.24 -15.13 20.64
C LYS A 112 -1.39 -14.11 19.89
N ILE A 113 -0.27 -14.54 19.32
CA ILE A 113 0.67 -13.71 18.54
C ILE A 113 0.81 -14.31 17.15
N ILE A 114 0.67 -13.51 16.10
CA ILE A 114 0.74 -13.97 14.72
C ILE A 114 1.99 -13.35 14.05
N CYS A 115 2.81 -14.16 13.38
CA CYS A 115 4.01 -13.72 12.69
C CYS A 115 4.19 -14.48 11.38
N MET A 116 4.68 -13.81 10.34
CA MET A 116 5.12 -14.46 9.09
C MET A 116 6.63 -14.69 9.09
N GLU A 117 7.09 -15.75 8.46
CA GLU A 117 8.52 -15.95 8.19
C GLU A 117 8.93 -15.09 7.00
N TYR A 118 9.85 -14.15 7.20
CA TYR A 118 10.32 -13.25 6.13
C TYR A 118 11.01 -14.05 5.00
N GLY A 119 10.61 -13.81 3.78
CA GLY A 119 11.11 -14.49 2.57
C GLY A 119 10.47 -15.85 2.27
N LYS A 120 9.47 -16.30 3.05
CA LYS A 120 8.81 -17.60 2.85
C LYS A 120 7.28 -17.52 2.96
N ASN A 121 6.60 -18.50 2.37
CA ASN A 121 5.14 -18.65 2.47
C ASN A 121 4.76 -19.45 3.73
N THR A 122 5.11 -18.90 4.88
CA THR A 122 4.94 -19.51 6.20
C THR A 122 4.36 -18.51 7.19
N VAL A 123 3.33 -18.92 7.92
CA VAL A 123 2.78 -18.18 9.08
C VAL A 123 2.92 -19.03 10.32
N GLY A 124 3.32 -18.40 11.42
CA GLY A 124 3.36 -18.96 12.75
C GLY A 124 2.40 -18.25 13.69
N ILE A 125 1.70 -18.99 14.53
CA ILE A 125 0.86 -18.45 15.60
C ILE A 125 1.42 -19.02 16.92
N TYR A 126 1.71 -18.13 17.85
CA TYR A 126 2.21 -18.48 19.17
C TYR A 126 1.13 -18.19 20.22
N TYR A 127 0.72 -19.22 20.93
CA TYR A 127 -0.21 -19.11 22.06
C TYR A 127 0.57 -19.24 23.36
N LYS A 128 0.36 -18.28 24.27
CA LYS A 128 0.77 -18.40 25.68
C LYS A 128 -0.49 -18.45 26.53
N ILE A 129 -0.64 -19.53 27.27
CA ILE A 129 -1.83 -19.81 28.09
C ILE A 129 -1.40 -19.91 29.55
N LYS A 130 -2.06 -19.15 30.42
CA LYS A 130 -1.97 -19.28 31.86
C LYS A 130 -3.32 -19.81 32.35
N ASN A 131 -3.36 -21.11 32.66
CA ASN A 131 -4.58 -21.78 33.05
C ASN A 131 -4.96 -21.46 34.48
N GLY A 132 -6.29 -21.51 34.75
CA GLY A 132 -6.85 -21.40 36.07
C GLY A 132 -6.82 -22.72 36.86
N LYS A 133 -7.74 -22.84 37.81
CA LYS A 133 -7.79 -23.96 38.77
C LYS A 133 -8.35 -25.26 38.21
N GLU A 134 -9.04 -25.22 37.09
CA GLU A 134 -9.64 -26.39 36.47
C GLU A 134 -8.79 -26.89 35.30
N LYS A 135 -8.90 -28.17 34.97
CA LYS A 135 -8.31 -28.73 33.77
C LYS A 135 -8.96 -28.09 32.54
N ALA A 136 -8.14 -27.69 31.58
CA ALA A 136 -8.61 -27.11 30.35
C ALA A 136 -8.12 -27.89 29.11
N LYS A 137 -8.83 -27.74 28.00
CA LYS A 137 -8.45 -28.28 26.69
C LYS A 137 -8.65 -27.17 25.64
N ILE A 138 -7.58 -26.78 24.95
CA ILE A 138 -7.69 -25.87 23.82
C ILE A 138 -7.81 -26.67 22.52
N ASN A 139 -8.73 -26.24 21.64
CA ASN A 139 -8.97 -26.82 20.32
C ASN A 139 -8.58 -25.78 19.27
N LEU A 140 -7.78 -26.17 18.27
CA LEU A 140 -7.32 -25.33 17.16
C LEU A 140 -7.79 -25.95 15.85
N ALA A 141 -8.79 -25.37 15.20
CA ALA A 141 -9.35 -25.83 13.93
C ALA A 141 -8.84 -24.93 12.78
N PRO A 142 -7.89 -25.40 11.94
CA PRO A 142 -7.46 -24.65 10.78
C PRO A 142 -8.56 -24.60 9.71
N ILE A 143 -8.89 -23.41 9.23
CA ILE A 143 -9.83 -23.17 8.14
C ILE A 143 -9.00 -22.89 6.88
N VAL A 144 -8.91 -23.87 5.99
CA VAL A 144 -8.02 -23.82 4.83
C VAL A 144 -8.77 -23.64 3.52
N ASN A 145 -8.06 -23.14 2.53
CA ASN A 145 -8.53 -23.00 1.16
C ASN A 145 -7.35 -23.18 0.20
N PHE A 146 -7.61 -23.32 -1.09
CA PHE A 146 -6.60 -23.16 -2.12
C PHE A 146 -7.23 -22.46 -3.31
N ARG A 147 -7.37 -21.15 -3.23
CA ARG A 147 -8.03 -20.36 -4.27
C ARG A 147 -7.30 -19.06 -4.57
N ASP A 148 -7.40 -18.63 -5.80
CA ASP A 148 -6.99 -17.27 -6.16
C ASP A 148 -7.71 -16.24 -5.26
N PHE A 149 -6.96 -15.28 -4.72
CA PHE A 149 -7.49 -14.34 -3.72
C PHE A 149 -8.55 -13.37 -4.29
N HIS A 150 -8.66 -13.24 -5.61
CA HIS A 150 -9.73 -12.48 -6.28
C HIS A 150 -11.06 -13.23 -6.38
N CYS A 151 -11.03 -14.55 -6.22
CA CYS A 151 -12.21 -15.42 -6.32
C CYS A 151 -12.83 -15.72 -4.96
N VAL A 152 -13.95 -16.43 -4.95
CA VAL A 152 -14.58 -17.08 -3.79
C VAL A 152 -15.11 -18.44 -4.19
N ASN A 153 -15.04 -19.43 -3.28
CA ASN A 153 -15.54 -20.79 -3.46
C ASN A 153 -16.98 -20.92 -2.90
N LYS A 154 -17.93 -20.21 -3.51
CA LYS A 154 -19.33 -20.28 -3.10
C LYS A 154 -19.93 -21.65 -3.46
N ASN A 155 -20.62 -22.29 -2.49
CA ASN A 155 -21.27 -23.60 -2.64
C ASN A 155 -20.29 -24.72 -3.10
N HIS A 156 -18.99 -24.55 -2.89
CA HIS A 156 -17.99 -25.54 -3.25
C HIS A 156 -17.96 -26.67 -2.20
N ASN A 157 -17.81 -27.91 -2.68
CA ASN A 157 -17.61 -29.09 -1.85
C ASN A 157 -16.15 -29.52 -1.99
N PHE A 158 -15.37 -29.31 -0.95
CA PHE A 158 -13.94 -29.62 -0.96
C PHE A 158 -13.67 -31.11 -0.90
N LYS A 159 -12.70 -31.58 -1.67
CA LYS A 159 -12.08 -32.88 -1.53
C LYS A 159 -10.74 -32.72 -0.80
N ILE A 160 -10.61 -33.36 0.35
CA ILE A 160 -9.42 -33.26 1.19
C ILE A 160 -8.70 -34.61 1.20
N LYS A 161 -7.40 -34.60 0.85
CA LYS A 161 -6.49 -35.73 1.11
C LYS A 161 -5.49 -35.31 2.16
N GLN A 162 -5.25 -36.17 3.13
CA GLN A 162 -4.38 -35.90 4.26
C GLN A 162 -3.33 -36.99 4.46
N GLU A 163 -2.14 -36.57 4.86
CA GLU A 163 -1.10 -37.43 5.41
C GLU A 163 -0.82 -36.93 6.84
N VAL A 164 -1.11 -37.75 7.83
CA VAL A 164 -0.99 -37.39 9.25
C VAL A 164 0.21 -38.07 9.88
N LYS A 165 1.08 -37.27 10.52
CA LYS A 165 2.21 -37.76 11.31
C LYS A 165 2.24 -37.03 12.66
N ASN A 166 1.67 -37.64 13.68
CA ASN A 166 1.47 -37.02 14.98
C ASN A 166 0.71 -35.69 14.87
N THR A 167 1.32 -34.58 15.24
CA THR A 167 0.79 -33.22 15.16
C THR A 167 1.21 -32.46 13.88
N LYS A 168 1.84 -33.14 12.92
CA LYS A 168 2.14 -32.61 11.58
C LYS A 168 1.19 -33.24 10.58
N ILE A 169 0.55 -32.42 9.77
CA ILE A 169 -0.32 -32.84 8.69
C ILE A 169 0.12 -32.21 7.37
N LYS A 170 -0.04 -32.99 6.29
CA LYS A 170 0.03 -32.51 4.91
C LYS A 170 -1.36 -32.58 4.33
N VAL A 171 -1.89 -31.48 3.89
CA VAL A 171 -3.25 -31.34 3.35
C VAL A 171 -3.17 -31.00 1.86
N ILE A 172 -3.88 -31.77 1.04
CA ILE A 172 -4.08 -31.50 -0.39
C ILE A 172 -5.55 -31.18 -0.58
N VAL A 173 -5.84 -29.95 -1.01
CA VAL A 173 -7.19 -29.45 -1.28
C VAL A 173 -7.46 -29.58 -2.78
N ASP A 174 -8.62 -30.19 -3.16
CA ASP A 174 -9.11 -30.32 -4.53
C ASP A 174 -8.06 -30.91 -5.50
N GLU A 175 -7.38 -31.97 -5.07
CA GLU A 175 -6.37 -32.69 -5.86
C GLU A 175 -5.13 -31.85 -6.26
N ASN A 176 -4.96 -30.64 -5.69
CA ASN A 176 -3.82 -29.79 -5.97
C ASN A 176 -2.54 -30.29 -5.28
N SER A 177 -1.97 -31.36 -5.81
CA SER A 177 -0.74 -31.98 -5.29
C SER A 177 0.52 -31.14 -5.53
N ALA A 178 0.48 -30.14 -6.40
CA ALA A 178 1.62 -29.26 -6.70
C ALA A 178 1.94 -28.29 -5.54
N HIS A 179 0.94 -27.97 -4.72
CA HIS A 179 1.06 -27.04 -3.61
C HIS A 179 0.38 -27.58 -2.35
N PRO A 180 0.95 -28.61 -1.71
CA PRO A 180 0.43 -29.13 -0.44
C PRO A 180 0.51 -28.08 0.65
N ILE A 181 -0.45 -28.09 1.57
CA ILE A 181 -0.46 -27.25 2.75
C ILE A 181 0.10 -28.07 3.92
N TYR A 182 1.16 -27.57 4.54
CA TYR A 182 1.77 -28.23 5.70
C TYR A 182 1.37 -27.49 6.96
N ILE A 183 0.79 -28.20 7.93
CA ILE A 183 0.41 -27.65 9.23
C ILE A 183 1.04 -28.48 10.34
N LYS A 184 1.57 -27.82 11.38
CA LYS A 184 2.14 -28.47 12.55
C LYS A 184 1.78 -27.69 13.81
N VAL A 185 1.46 -28.43 14.86
CA VAL A 185 1.31 -27.90 16.21
C VAL A 185 2.37 -28.54 17.13
N SER A 186 2.91 -27.77 18.07
CA SER A 186 4.04 -28.22 18.90
C SER A 186 3.66 -29.29 19.94
N ASP A 187 2.37 -29.45 20.26
CA ASP A 187 1.86 -30.35 21.29
C ASP A 187 0.44 -30.80 21.02
N GLY A 188 -0.05 -31.84 21.69
CA GLY A 188 -1.41 -32.33 21.62
C GLY A 188 -1.61 -33.51 20.68
N GLN A 189 -2.84 -33.71 20.24
CA GLN A 189 -3.23 -34.74 19.27
C GLN A 189 -4.04 -34.11 18.12
N TYR A 190 -3.95 -34.69 16.96
CA TYR A 190 -4.73 -34.30 15.79
C TYR A 190 -5.92 -35.24 15.61
N ILE A 191 -7.11 -34.69 15.49
CA ILE A 191 -8.35 -35.41 15.16
C ILE A 191 -8.68 -35.06 13.70
N GLU A 192 -8.51 -36.03 12.81
CA GLU A 192 -8.80 -35.89 11.39
C GLU A 192 -10.30 -35.81 11.12
N HIS A 193 -10.72 -34.85 10.30
CA HIS A 193 -12.07 -34.79 9.75
C HIS A 193 -12.07 -35.21 8.29
N LYS A 194 -13.06 -35.97 7.88
CA LYS A 194 -13.20 -36.38 6.50
C LYS A 194 -14.21 -35.48 5.80
N ASP A 195 -13.71 -34.73 4.80
CA ASP A 195 -14.54 -33.84 3.96
C ASP A 195 -15.42 -32.85 4.75
N ASP A 196 -14.94 -32.41 5.92
CA ASP A 196 -15.61 -31.40 6.72
C ASP A 196 -15.32 -30.00 6.19
N GLN A 197 -16.29 -29.08 6.35
CA GLN A 197 -16.16 -27.75 5.82
C GLN A 197 -16.91 -26.70 6.64
N PHE A 198 -16.37 -25.49 6.65
CA PHE A 198 -17.03 -24.30 7.16
C PHE A 198 -17.83 -23.68 6.00
N ASN A 199 -19.16 -23.62 6.15
CA ASN A 199 -20.07 -23.12 5.12
C ASN A 199 -20.47 -21.68 5.35
N ASN A 200 -20.61 -20.93 4.24
CA ASN A 200 -21.21 -19.60 4.20
C ASN A 200 -20.52 -18.57 5.10
N MET A 201 -19.17 -18.54 5.15
CA MET A 201 -18.43 -17.39 5.67
C MET A 201 -18.83 -16.15 4.87
N PHE A 202 -19.18 -15.06 5.57
CA PHE A 202 -19.73 -13.89 4.91
C PHE A 202 -18.78 -12.70 4.96
N TYR A 203 -18.47 -12.16 3.79
CA TYR A 203 -17.57 -11.02 3.59
C TYR A 203 -18.35 -9.73 3.39
N ILE A 204 -18.63 -9.03 4.46
CA ILE A 204 -19.46 -7.81 4.46
C ILE A 204 -18.90 -6.71 3.54
N GLU A 205 -17.60 -6.60 3.41
CA GLU A 205 -16.98 -5.60 2.54
C GLU A 205 -17.11 -5.96 1.05
N GLU A 206 -17.16 -7.25 0.69
CA GLU A 206 -17.40 -7.67 -0.69
C GLU A 206 -18.88 -7.44 -1.09
N GLU A 207 -19.81 -7.67 -0.18
CA GLU A 207 -21.25 -7.37 -0.41
C GLU A 207 -21.47 -5.88 -0.66
N LYS A 208 -20.87 -5.01 0.16
CA LYS A 208 -20.95 -3.55 -0.03
C LYS A 208 -20.36 -3.10 -1.37
N ARG A 209 -19.43 -3.87 -1.92
CA ARG A 209 -18.76 -3.62 -3.20
C ARG A 209 -19.46 -4.27 -4.39
N GLY A 210 -20.61 -4.93 -4.19
CA GLY A 210 -21.38 -5.61 -5.24
C GLY A 210 -20.76 -6.89 -5.77
N PHE A 211 -19.92 -7.57 -4.97
CA PHE A 211 -19.30 -8.85 -5.33
C PHE A 211 -19.94 -10.03 -4.61
N LEU A 212 -19.61 -11.24 -5.05
CA LEU A 212 -19.93 -12.45 -4.30
C LEU A 212 -19.27 -12.38 -2.92
N ALA A 213 -20.05 -12.59 -1.87
CA ALA A 213 -19.66 -12.32 -0.50
C ALA A 213 -19.78 -13.54 0.42
N GLU A 214 -20.17 -14.70 -0.09
CA GLU A 214 -20.26 -15.94 0.69
C GLU A 214 -19.28 -16.96 0.17
N GLU A 215 -18.64 -17.69 1.07
CA GLU A 215 -17.64 -18.69 0.74
C GLU A 215 -17.66 -19.88 1.68
N ASN A 216 -17.38 -21.07 1.12
CA ASN A 216 -17.09 -22.28 1.89
C ASN A 216 -15.56 -22.46 2.01
N HIS A 217 -15.12 -23.08 3.09
CA HIS A 217 -13.73 -23.44 3.36
C HIS A 217 -13.62 -24.87 3.82
N ALA A 218 -12.49 -25.52 3.56
CA ALA A 218 -12.21 -26.87 4.07
C ALA A 218 -11.75 -26.81 5.53
N VAL A 219 -12.18 -27.82 6.32
CA VAL A 219 -11.77 -28.00 7.71
C VAL A 219 -11.14 -29.38 7.85
N PRO A 220 -9.83 -29.54 7.69
CA PRO A 220 -9.18 -30.85 7.66
C PRO A 220 -9.27 -31.61 8.97
N GLY A 221 -9.45 -30.92 10.09
CA GLY A 221 -9.55 -31.52 11.42
C GLY A 221 -9.27 -30.52 12.52
N VAL A 222 -9.05 -31.00 13.74
CA VAL A 222 -8.79 -30.18 14.91
C VAL A 222 -7.60 -30.71 15.71
N PHE A 223 -6.77 -29.80 16.18
CA PHE A 223 -5.71 -30.13 17.17
C PHE A 223 -6.26 -29.88 18.56
N GLU A 224 -6.22 -30.92 19.43
CA GLU A 224 -6.64 -30.86 20.81
C GLU A 224 -5.42 -30.90 21.74
N ILE A 225 -5.29 -29.89 22.61
CA ILE A 225 -4.15 -29.78 23.54
C ILE A 225 -4.68 -29.68 24.97
N GLN A 226 -4.28 -30.62 25.82
CA GLN A 226 -4.64 -30.63 27.25
C GLN A 226 -3.76 -29.65 28.03
N ILE A 227 -4.34 -28.98 29.02
CA ILE A 227 -3.68 -28.03 29.90
C ILE A 227 -4.08 -28.36 31.34
N ASN A 228 -3.09 -28.60 32.19
CA ASN A 228 -3.35 -28.92 33.58
C ASN A 228 -3.76 -27.69 34.40
N PRO A 229 -4.39 -27.87 35.58
CA PRO A 229 -4.66 -26.76 36.49
C PRO A 229 -3.36 -25.97 36.81
N GLU A 230 -3.46 -24.64 36.81
CA GLU A 230 -2.38 -23.71 37.13
C GLU A 230 -1.12 -23.81 36.21
N GLU A 231 -1.22 -24.55 35.10
CA GLU A 231 -0.14 -24.68 34.12
C GLU A 231 0.02 -23.41 33.28
N GLU A 232 1.27 -22.96 33.11
CA GLU A 232 1.64 -22.03 32.03
C GLU A 232 2.11 -22.84 30.84
N LYS A 233 1.39 -22.74 29.71
CA LYS A 233 1.69 -23.52 28.48
C LYS A 233 1.92 -22.63 27.29
N ALA A 234 2.94 -22.98 26.50
CA ALA A 234 3.25 -22.34 25.24
C ALA A 234 3.00 -23.32 24.09
N ILE A 235 2.26 -22.89 23.07
CA ILE A 235 1.89 -23.70 21.92
C ILE A 235 2.29 -22.92 20.64
N SER A 236 2.95 -23.61 19.72
CA SER A 236 3.28 -23.11 18.39
C SER A 236 2.39 -23.80 17.37
N PHE A 237 1.68 -23.02 16.54
CA PHE A 237 0.98 -23.46 15.34
C PHE A 237 1.72 -22.90 14.13
N VAL A 238 2.00 -23.72 13.13
CA VAL A 238 2.67 -23.32 11.87
C VAL A 238 1.82 -23.80 10.71
N CYS A 239 1.62 -22.93 9.72
CA CYS A 239 1.06 -23.27 8.41
C CYS A 239 1.98 -22.75 7.31
N SER A 240 2.30 -23.58 6.33
CA SER A 240 3.28 -23.28 5.29
C SER A 240 2.97 -23.98 3.97
N LEU A 241 3.47 -23.42 2.85
CA LEU A 241 3.64 -24.14 1.59
C LEU A 241 5.02 -24.79 1.46
N GLU A 242 5.92 -24.56 2.44
CA GLU A 242 7.22 -25.19 2.51
C GLU A 242 7.11 -26.51 3.27
N GLU A 243 7.70 -27.59 2.76
CA GLU A 243 7.61 -28.94 3.38
C GLU A 243 8.36 -29.02 4.72
N ASN A 244 9.49 -28.34 4.80
CA ASN A 244 10.35 -28.42 6.00
C ASN A 244 9.92 -27.44 7.09
N ILE A 245 8.87 -27.82 7.84
CA ILE A 245 8.34 -27.06 8.98
C ILE A 245 8.74 -27.64 10.35
N ASP A 246 9.47 -28.75 10.36
CA ASP A 246 9.74 -29.49 11.62
C ASP A 246 10.60 -28.73 12.61
N GLU A 247 11.53 -27.91 12.12
CA GLU A 247 12.45 -27.12 12.92
C GLU A 247 11.96 -25.69 13.19
N ILE A 248 10.77 -25.30 12.72
CA ILE A 248 10.24 -23.95 12.88
C ILE A 248 9.83 -23.72 14.34
N ASN A 249 10.51 -22.79 14.98
CA ASN A 249 10.18 -22.27 16.31
C ASN A 249 9.51 -20.90 16.16
N VAL A 250 8.18 -20.83 16.41
CA VAL A 250 7.40 -19.61 16.20
C VAL A 250 7.88 -18.45 17.09
N LYS A 251 8.29 -18.73 18.34
CA LYS A 251 8.85 -17.69 19.21
C LYS A 251 10.10 -17.08 18.57
N LYS A 252 10.99 -17.92 18.00
CA LYS A 252 12.19 -17.46 17.30
C LYS A 252 11.85 -16.69 16.03
N LEU A 253 10.76 -17.04 15.30
CA LEU A 253 10.29 -16.23 14.17
C LEU A 253 9.90 -14.82 14.61
N ILE A 254 9.17 -14.70 15.72
CA ILE A 254 8.78 -13.41 16.30
C ILE A 254 10.02 -12.61 16.69
N ASP A 255 10.96 -13.22 17.40
CA ASP A 255 12.21 -12.56 17.83
C ASP A 255 13.04 -12.09 16.62
N ASN A 256 13.15 -12.92 15.58
CA ASN A 256 13.85 -12.57 14.34
C ASN A 256 13.20 -11.39 13.62
N GLU A 257 11.87 -11.33 13.55
CA GLU A 257 11.15 -10.21 12.91
C GLU A 257 11.36 -8.91 13.69
N ILE A 258 11.31 -8.97 15.02
CA ILE A 258 11.61 -7.81 15.88
C ILE A 258 13.06 -7.33 15.64
N ILE A 259 14.02 -8.25 15.54
CA ILE A 259 15.43 -7.92 15.25
C ILE A 259 15.55 -7.27 13.87
N ARG A 260 14.88 -7.82 12.85
CA ARG A 260 14.89 -7.30 11.47
C ARG A 260 14.35 -5.88 11.40
N LEU A 261 13.21 -5.61 12.01
CA LEU A 261 12.58 -4.28 12.03
C LEU A 261 13.41 -3.28 12.84
N ASN A 262 13.98 -3.69 13.98
CA ASN A 262 14.89 -2.82 14.75
C ASN A 262 16.16 -2.47 13.96
N LYS A 263 16.65 -3.37 13.10
CA LYS A 263 17.76 -3.05 12.18
C LYS A 263 17.37 -1.93 11.21
N ILE A 264 16.18 -1.98 10.62
CA ILE A 264 15.66 -0.90 9.76
C ILE A 264 15.59 0.42 10.51
N PHE A 265 15.11 0.43 11.76
CA PHE A 265 15.05 1.64 12.58
C PHE A 265 16.44 2.26 12.80
N ASN A 266 17.41 1.44 13.15
CA ASN A 266 18.78 1.90 13.40
C ASN A 266 19.46 2.42 12.12
N GLU A 267 19.29 1.73 11.00
CA GLU A 267 19.88 2.10 9.70
C GLU A 267 19.25 3.37 9.11
N SER A 268 17.99 3.65 9.39
CA SER A 268 17.31 4.86 8.93
C SER A 268 17.92 6.15 9.49
N LEU A 269 18.49 6.11 10.69
CA LEU A 269 18.99 7.25 11.46
C LEU A 269 17.93 8.33 11.75
N LEU A 270 16.65 7.97 11.63
CA LEU A 270 15.54 8.89 11.92
C LEU A 270 15.24 8.98 13.40
N ILE A 271 15.67 7.98 14.17
CA ILE A 271 15.47 7.87 15.62
C ILE A 271 16.84 7.94 16.31
N ASP A 272 17.04 8.90 17.19
CA ASP A 272 18.26 8.97 18.00
C ASP A 272 18.13 8.06 19.23
N ASN A 273 18.69 6.86 19.14
CA ASN A 273 18.70 5.88 20.24
C ASN A 273 19.77 6.16 21.32
N ARG A 274 20.64 7.18 21.14
CA ARG A 274 21.72 7.51 22.07
C ARG A 274 21.27 8.49 23.16
N GLU A 275 20.20 9.25 22.91
CA GLU A 275 19.65 10.21 23.84
C GLU A 275 18.86 9.51 24.97
N LYS A 276 19.38 9.57 26.21
CA LYS A 276 18.80 8.87 27.38
C LYS A 276 17.64 9.60 28.04
N ASN A 277 17.54 10.93 27.86
CA ASN A 277 16.56 11.78 28.54
C ASN A 277 15.61 12.44 27.53
N LYS A 278 14.82 11.63 26.80
CA LYS A 278 13.81 12.15 25.87
C LYS A 278 12.58 12.67 26.61
N THR A 279 12.08 13.80 26.17
CA THR A 279 10.76 14.29 26.59
C THR A 279 9.64 13.35 26.10
N LYS A 280 8.48 13.40 26.75
CA LYS A 280 7.30 12.63 26.33
C LYS A 280 6.95 12.85 24.85
N LYS A 281 7.07 14.08 24.36
CA LYS A 281 6.78 14.46 22.96
C LYS A 281 7.78 13.83 21.98
N GLU A 282 9.05 13.73 22.36
CA GLU A 282 10.08 13.07 21.54
C GLU A 282 9.87 11.57 21.49
N ILE A 283 9.48 10.95 22.61
CA ILE A 283 9.12 9.52 22.64
C ILE A 283 7.91 9.25 21.73
N GLU A 284 6.84 10.05 21.84
CA GLU A 284 5.65 9.92 20.97
C GLU A 284 5.99 10.10 19.48
N LYS A 285 6.92 11.02 19.16
CA LYS A 285 7.40 11.20 17.79
C LYS A 285 8.20 10.00 17.31
N ASP A 286 9.09 9.46 18.12
CA ASP A 286 9.90 8.29 17.76
C ASP A 286 9.02 7.06 17.54
N GLU A 287 8.00 6.84 18.38
CA GLU A 287 7.04 5.74 18.18
C GLU A 287 6.27 5.91 16.86
N LEU A 288 5.81 7.12 16.54
CA LEU A 288 5.15 7.40 15.27
C LEU A 288 6.09 7.13 14.07
N VAL A 289 7.37 7.52 14.17
CA VAL A 289 8.37 7.22 13.12
C VAL A 289 8.56 5.72 12.94
N LYS A 290 8.60 4.94 14.03
CA LYS A 290 8.66 3.45 13.95
C LYS A 290 7.44 2.87 13.25
N GLU A 291 6.24 3.34 13.58
CA GLU A 291 5.00 2.91 12.92
C GLU A 291 5.06 3.14 11.41
N TYR A 292 5.54 4.30 10.96
CA TYR A 292 5.70 4.59 9.53
C TYR A 292 6.81 3.77 8.87
N LEU A 293 7.89 3.48 9.56
CA LEU A 293 8.95 2.60 9.04
C LEU A 293 8.45 1.16 8.84
N ILE A 294 7.65 0.64 9.78
CA ILE A 294 6.99 -0.67 9.64
C ILE A 294 5.98 -0.64 8.48
N ALA A 295 5.14 0.40 8.41
CA ALA A 295 4.18 0.58 7.32
C ALA A 295 4.87 0.61 5.94
N ALA A 296 5.97 1.35 5.82
CA ALA A 296 6.77 1.46 4.60
C ALA A 296 7.41 0.11 4.21
N ASP A 297 7.92 -0.65 5.19
CA ASP A 297 8.57 -1.94 4.95
C ASP A 297 7.60 -2.98 4.37
N ASN A 298 6.32 -2.93 4.72
CA ASN A 298 5.30 -3.85 4.20
C ASN A 298 5.21 -3.84 2.67
N PHE A 299 5.55 -2.75 2.01
CA PHE A 299 5.47 -2.62 0.55
C PHE A 299 6.74 -3.04 -0.19
N VAL A 300 7.85 -3.22 0.52
CA VAL A 300 9.13 -3.62 -0.07
C VAL A 300 9.15 -5.13 -0.24
N VAL A 301 9.25 -5.60 -1.49
CA VAL A 301 9.26 -7.03 -1.78
C VAL A 301 10.40 -7.41 -2.70
N TYR A 302 10.99 -8.57 -2.43
CA TYR A 302 11.95 -9.19 -3.33
C TYR A 302 11.23 -9.99 -4.40
N ARG A 303 11.65 -9.81 -5.66
CA ARG A 303 11.11 -10.50 -6.84
C ARG A 303 12.12 -11.52 -7.35
N PRO A 304 11.99 -12.81 -7.01
CA PRO A 304 13.00 -13.83 -7.35
C PRO A 304 13.26 -13.96 -8.86
N SER A 305 12.20 -13.78 -9.69
CA SER A 305 12.32 -13.84 -11.17
C SER A 305 13.26 -12.77 -11.74
N PHE A 306 13.41 -11.64 -11.06
CA PHE A 306 14.29 -10.54 -11.45
C PHE A 306 15.58 -10.50 -10.63
N ARG A 307 15.59 -11.14 -9.46
CA ARG A 307 16.63 -11.03 -8.43
C ARG A 307 16.83 -9.59 -7.95
N LEU A 308 15.74 -8.83 -7.91
CA LEU A 308 15.71 -7.42 -7.55
C LEU A 308 14.50 -7.15 -6.65
N HIS A 309 14.56 -6.07 -5.89
CA HIS A 309 13.41 -5.59 -5.15
C HIS A 309 12.46 -4.75 -6.02
N THR A 310 11.20 -4.70 -5.62
CA THR A 310 10.17 -3.83 -6.15
C THR A 310 9.27 -3.33 -5.01
N LEU A 311 8.33 -2.44 -5.31
CA LEU A 311 7.34 -1.96 -4.35
C LEU A 311 5.94 -2.43 -4.73
N ILE A 312 5.22 -3.03 -3.80
CA ILE A 312 3.79 -3.30 -3.96
C ILE A 312 3.03 -1.98 -3.83
N ALA A 313 2.16 -1.68 -4.79
CA ALA A 313 1.39 -0.44 -4.79
C ALA A 313 0.41 -0.36 -3.61
N GLY A 314 -0.25 -1.47 -3.29
CA GLY A 314 -1.18 -1.52 -2.16
C GLY A 314 -1.77 -2.90 -1.90
N TYR A 315 -2.04 -3.15 -0.63
CA TYR A 315 -2.75 -4.36 -0.19
C TYR A 315 -4.25 -4.06 0.02
N PRO A 316 -5.13 -5.05 -0.27
CA PRO A 316 -4.78 -6.44 -0.52
C PRO A 316 -4.50 -6.78 -2.00
N TRP A 317 -5.01 -5.99 -2.97
CA TRP A 317 -5.17 -6.47 -4.35
C TRP A 317 -4.17 -5.97 -5.39
N PHE A 318 -3.44 -4.88 -5.11
CA PHE A 318 -2.45 -4.40 -6.06
C PHE A 318 -1.15 -5.21 -6.01
N LEU A 319 -0.46 -5.19 -7.15
CA LEU A 319 0.90 -5.71 -7.30
C LEU A 319 1.89 -4.55 -7.43
N ASP A 320 3.03 -4.79 -8.04
CA ASP A 320 4.05 -3.79 -8.30
C ASP A 320 3.71 -2.96 -9.54
N TRP A 321 3.21 -1.76 -9.29
CA TRP A 321 2.87 -0.77 -10.31
C TRP A 321 3.97 0.28 -10.40
N GLY A 322 4.42 0.61 -11.65
CA GLY A 322 5.53 1.54 -11.88
C GLY A 322 5.24 2.95 -11.38
N ARG A 323 4.07 3.49 -11.70
CA ARG A 323 3.64 4.80 -11.22
C ARG A 323 3.65 4.88 -9.70
N ASP A 324 3.00 3.94 -9.05
CA ASP A 324 2.85 3.88 -7.59
C ASP A 324 4.21 3.73 -6.90
N SER A 325 5.05 2.84 -7.43
CA SER A 325 6.41 2.64 -6.91
C SER A 325 7.27 3.90 -7.02
N LEU A 326 7.17 4.62 -8.14
CA LEU A 326 7.95 5.84 -8.36
C LEU A 326 7.42 7.00 -7.50
N ILE A 327 6.12 7.15 -7.30
CA ILE A 327 5.58 8.13 -6.36
C ILE A 327 6.00 7.80 -4.92
N SER A 328 5.97 6.52 -4.56
CA SER A 328 6.32 6.05 -3.21
C SER A 328 7.83 6.04 -2.90
N PHE A 329 8.67 6.14 -3.91
CA PHE A 329 10.10 5.86 -3.88
C PHE A 329 10.86 6.66 -2.82
N GLU A 330 10.63 7.96 -2.73
CA GLU A 330 11.29 8.83 -1.76
C GLU A 330 10.91 8.47 -0.32
N GLY A 331 9.60 8.37 -0.04
CA GLY A 331 9.11 8.12 1.31
C GLY A 331 9.42 6.72 1.84
N ILE A 332 9.40 5.69 0.97
CA ILE A 332 9.63 4.30 1.39
C ILE A 332 11.11 3.92 1.37
N LEU A 333 11.92 4.50 0.49
CA LEU A 333 13.30 4.06 0.29
C LEU A 333 14.35 5.11 0.62
N LEU A 334 14.22 6.33 0.10
CA LEU A 334 15.27 7.34 0.24
C LEU A 334 15.32 7.94 1.65
N ILE A 335 14.18 8.27 2.22
CA ILE A 335 14.08 8.81 3.59
C ILE A 335 14.59 7.80 4.63
N PRO A 336 14.16 6.51 4.60
CA PRO A 336 14.72 5.50 5.49
C PRO A 336 16.17 5.07 5.16
N LYS A 337 16.80 5.70 4.16
CA LYS A 337 18.18 5.40 3.70
C LYS A 337 18.39 3.98 3.16
N ARG A 338 17.36 3.37 2.62
CA ARG A 338 17.43 2.03 1.99
C ARG A 338 18.01 2.13 0.56
N PHE A 339 19.19 2.74 0.42
CA PHE A 339 19.74 3.14 -0.89
C PHE A 339 20.08 1.97 -1.80
N GLU A 340 20.52 0.83 -1.26
CA GLU A 340 20.79 -0.35 -2.09
C GLU A 340 19.50 -0.94 -2.66
N ILE A 341 18.43 -1.01 -1.86
CA ILE A 341 17.11 -1.41 -2.33
C ILE A 341 16.57 -0.39 -3.35
N ALA A 342 16.83 0.90 -3.14
CA ALA A 342 16.45 1.95 -4.09
C ALA A 342 17.10 1.73 -5.47
N LYS A 343 18.40 1.37 -5.52
CA LYS A 343 19.07 0.98 -6.78
C LYS A 343 18.38 -0.19 -7.46
N GLU A 344 18.05 -1.23 -6.70
CA GLU A 344 17.40 -2.42 -7.24
C GLU A 344 16.00 -2.10 -7.80
N VAL A 345 15.22 -1.28 -7.11
CA VAL A 345 13.90 -0.82 -7.59
C VAL A 345 14.03 -0.01 -8.88
N LEU A 346 15.01 0.90 -8.97
CA LEU A 346 15.28 1.62 -10.23
C LEU A 346 15.66 0.64 -11.36
N LEU A 347 16.53 -0.33 -11.07
CA LEU A 347 16.93 -1.36 -12.05
C LEU A 347 15.76 -2.24 -12.49
N THR A 348 14.82 -2.55 -11.58
CA THR A 348 13.61 -3.30 -11.91
C THR A 348 12.82 -2.62 -13.03
N TYR A 349 12.64 -1.30 -12.96
CA TYR A 349 11.87 -0.57 -13.95
C TYR A 349 12.65 -0.24 -15.22
N VAL A 350 13.95 0.08 -15.14
CA VAL A 350 14.74 0.36 -16.36
C VAL A 350 15.03 -0.88 -17.19
N ARG A 351 15.11 -2.05 -16.57
CA ARG A 351 15.33 -3.35 -17.22
C ARG A 351 14.30 -3.64 -18.32
N ASP A 352 13.05 -3.33 -18.05
CA ASP A 352 11.92 -3.67 -18.90
C ASP A 352 11.39 -2.45 -19.69
N ILE A 353 12.19 -1.37 -19.81
CA ILE A 353 11.81 -0.24 -20.67
C ILE A 353 11.74 -0.72 -22.12
N LYS A 354 10.59 -0.55 -22.73
CA LYS A 354 10.34 -0.85 -24.14
C LYS A 354 9.58 0.29 -24.80
N PHE A 355 9.91 0.60 -26.03
CA PHE A 355 9.31 1.72 -26.77
C PHE A 355 9.44 3.09 -26.07
N GLY A 356 10.44 3.29 -25.20
CA GLY A 356 10.55 4.48 -24.37
C GLY A 356 9.57 4.53 -23.21
N LEU A 357 8.88 3.44 -22.89
CA LEU A 357 7.94 3.35 -21.78
C LEU A 357 8.48 2.47 -20.66
N VAL A 358 8.39 3.00 -19.45
CA VAL A 358 8.53 2.23 -18.19
C VAL A 358 7.26 1.39 -18.02
N PRO A 359 7.37 0.11 -17.62
CA PRO A 359 6.19 -0.67 -17.29
C PRO A 359 5.33 0.03 -16.24
N ASN A 360 4.04 0.26 -16.56
CA ASN A 360 3.11 0.75 -15.55
C ASN A 360 2.77 -0.30 -14.50
N GLY A 361 3.02 -1.56 -14.81
CA GLY A 361 2.85 -2.70 -13.91
C GLY A 361 3.22 -4.00 -14.59
N TYR A 362 3.05 -5.09 -13.86
CA TYR A 362 3.24 -6.44 -14.37
C TYR A 362 1.95 -7.23 -14.22
N SER A 363 1.62 -8.02 -15.25
CA SER A 363 0.47 -8.92 -15.20
C SER A 363 0.58 -9.88 -14.00
N GLY A 364 -0.46 -9.97 -13.21
CA GLY A 364 -0.52 -10.87 -12.05
C GLY A 364 -0.52 -12.36 -12.43
N PHE A 365 -0.63 -12.67 -13.71
CA PHE A 365 -0.77 -14.03 -14.22
C PHE A 365 0.54 -14.58 -14.78
N ASP A 366 1.17 -13.85 -15.69
CA ASP A 366 2.36 -14.29 -16.46
C ASP A 366 3.57 -13.38 -16.29
N ASN A 367 3.51 -12.38 -15.41
CA ASN A 367 4.55 -11.38 -15.16
C ASN A 367 4.93 -10.52 -16.39
N ARG A 368 4.07 -10.46 -17.41
CA ARG A 368 4.28 -9.63 -18.59
C ARG A 368 4.19 -8.14 -18.22
N PRO A 369 5.16 -7.30 -18.65
CA PRO A 369 5.09 -5.86 -18.42
C PRO A 369 3.94 -5.23 -19.23
N LEU A 370 3.28 -4.24 -18.62
CA LEU A 370 2.16 -3.47 -19.18
C LEU A 370 2.63 -2.04 -19.47
N TYR A 371 2.37 -1.54 -20.68
CA TYR A 371 2.89 -0.24 -21.15
C TYR A 371 1.79 0.82 -21.36
N ASN A 372 0.75 0.78 -20.56
CA ASN A 372 -0.45 1.62 -20.68
C ASN A 372 -0.37 2.92 -19.86
N SER A 373 0.81 3.56 -19.79
CA SER A 373 0.93 4.84 -19.08
C SER A 373 1.92 5.79 -19.74
N VAL A 374 1.62 7.08 -19.68
CA VAL A 374 2.50 8.16 -20.14
C VAL A 374 3.34 8.75 -19.00
N ASP A 375 2.87 8.66 -17.78
CA ASP A 375 3.46 9.34 -16.62
C ASP A 375 4.56 8.55 -15.92
N ALA A 376 4.50 7.21 -15.87
CA ALA A 376 5.51 6.39 -15.19
C ALA A 376 6.93 6.65 -15.73
N SER A 377 7.10 6.77 -17.05
CA SER A 377 8.40 7.09 -17.66
C SER A 377 8.92 8.48 -17.26
N LEU A 378 8.05 9.47 -17.13
CA LEU A 378 8.43 10.83 -16.74
C LEU A 378 8.70 10.95 -15.23
N LEU A 379 7.97 10.21 -14.40
CA LEU A 379 8.21 10.11 -12.95
C LEU A 379 9.59 9.51 -12.64
N LEU A 380 10.09 8.60 -13.48
CA LEU A 380 11.41 7.99 -13.31
C LEU A 380 12.52 9.06 -13.25
N PHE A 381 12.46 10.11 -14.08
CA PHE A 381 13.43 11.20 -14.06
C PHE A 381 13.47 11.90 -12.71
N GLU A 382 12.29 12.22 -12.15
CA GLU A 382 12.20 12.87 -10.85
C GLU A 382 12.84 12.02 -9.76
N GLN A 383 12.56 10.71 -9.73
CA GLN A 383 13.08 9.83 -8.68
C GLN A 383 14.59 9.59 -8.82
N ILE A 384 15.12 9.53 -10.04
CA ILE A 384 16.56 9.46 -10.26
C ILE A 384 17.24 10.75 -9.77
N ARG A 385 16.64 11.92 -10.02
CA ARG A 385 17.18 13.19 -9.51
C ARG A 385 17.16 13.24 -7.99
N LYS A 386 16.06 12.78 -7.35
CA LYS A 386 15.98 12.64 -5.89
C LYS A 386 17.01 11.63 -5.37
N TYR A 387 17.14 10.47 -5.98
CA TYR A 387 18.17 9.49 -5.61
C TYR A 387 19.58 10.11 -5.60
N ILE A 388 19.95 10.86 -6.64
CA ILE A 388 21.23 11.58 -6.70
C ILE A 388 21.34 12.61 -5.58
N GLN A 389 20.26 13.32 -5.26
CA GLN A 389 20.25 14.32 -4.18
C GLN A 389 20.56 13.70 -2.81
N TYR A 390 20.04 12.48 -2.54
CA TYR A 390 20.30 11.77 -1.29
C TYR A 390 21.65 11.07 -1.22
N THR A 391 22.19 10.60 -2.37
CA THR A 391 23.34 9.70 -2.41
C THR A 391 24.58 10.29 -3.06
N ASN A 392 24.43 11.30 -3.91
CA ASN A 392 25.47 11.82 -4.81
C ASN A 392 26.06 10.75 -5.76
N ASP A 393 25.36 9.64 -6.02
CA ASP A 393 25.83 8.49 -6.79
C ASP A 393 25.60 8.68 -8.31
N TYR A 394 26.28 9.68 -8.90
CA TYR A 394 26.27 9.90 -10.35
C TYR A 394 26.88 8.75 -11.13
N LYS A 395 27.78 7.96 -10.51
CA LYS A 395 28.42 6.81 -11.17
C LYS A 395 27.39 5.75 -11.51
N PHE A 396 26.59 5.32 -10.53
CA PHE A 396 25.52 4.34 -10.74
C PHE A 396 24.56 4.79 -11.85
N VAL A 397 24.11 6.05 -11.78
CA VAL A 397 23.16 6.60 -12.77
C VAL A 397 23.80 6.64 -14.18
N LYS A 398 25.06 7.05 -14.31
CA LYS A 398 25.77 7.08 -15.58
C LYS A 398 25.91 5.69 -16.21
N GLU A 399 26.28 4.70 -15.40
CA GLU A 399 26.61 3.36 -15.90
C GLU A 399 25.37 2.49 -16.17
N ASN A 400 24.26 2.70 -15.41
CA ASN A 400 23.11 1.77 -15.44
C ASN A 400 21.81 2.42 -15.92
N ILE A 401 21.66 3.74 -15.85
CA ILE A 401 20.35 4.40 -16.03
C ILE A 401 20.36 5.36 -17.23
N TYR A 402 21.43 6.12 -17.41
CA TYR A 402 21.47 7.27 -18.31
C TYR A 402 21.02 6.97 -19.74
N SER A 403 21.49 5.87 -20.36
CA SER A 403 21.11 5.48 -21.72
C SER A 403 19.61 5.19 -21.87
N HIS A 404 18.99 4.68 -20.83
CA HIS A 404 17.54 4.46 -20.78
C HIS A 404 16.76 5.78 -20.76
N LEU A 405 17.26 6.79 -20.04
CA LEU A 405 16.67 8.14 -20.05
C LEU A 405 16.76 8.80 -21.42
N GLU A 406 17.91 8.70 -22.11
CA GLU A 406 18.06 9.17 -23.51
C GLU A 406 17.05 8.47 -24.42
N ASN A 407 16.87 7.16 -24.26
CA ASN A 407 15.90 6.37 -25.03
C ASN A 407 14.46 6.85 -24.81
N ILE A 408 14.05 7.10 -23.55
CA ILE A 408 12.71 7.64 -23.22
C ILE A 408 12.48 8.98 -23.94
N ILE A 409 13.39 9.95 -23.77
CA ILE A 409 13.26 11.28 -24.40
C ILE A 409 13.16 11.16 -25.93
N SER A 410 13.99 10.32 -26.54
CA SER A 410 13.99 10.13 -27.99
C SER A 410 12.66 9.57 -28.50
N ASN A 411 12.11 8.56 -27.82
CA ASN A 411 10.83 7.98 -28.22
C ASN A 411 9.67 8.96 -28.03
N TYR A 412 9.64 9.74 -26.94
CA TYR A 412 8.61 10.76 -26.71
C TYR A 412 8.62 11.86 -27.78
N ILE A 413 9.82 12.19 -28.31
CA ILE A 413 9.95 13.14 -29.42
C ILE A 413 9.47 12.52 -30.74
N ASN A 414 9.86 11.27 -31.02
CA ASN A 414 9.62 10.61 -32.31
C ASN A 414 8.19 10.05 -32.45
N GLY A 415 7.50 9.85 -31.32
CA GLY A 415 6.16 9.28 -31.25
C GLY A 415 6.14 7.81 -30.82
N ILE A 416 5.14 7.46 -29.99
CA ILE A 416 4.87 6.12 -29.46
C ILE A 416 3.39 5.82 -29.66
N ASP A 417 3.09 4.74 -30.37
CA ASP A 417 1.73 4.29 -30.64
C ASP A 417 1.54 2.81 -30.24
N VAL A 418 1.99 2.47 -29.01
CA VAL A 418 1.81 1.15 -28.42
C VAL A 418 0.62 1.21 -27.45
N ASP A 419 -0.26 0.23 -27.49
CA ASP A 419 -1.46 0.14 -26.65
C ASP A 419 -2.35 1.42 -26.74
N ASP A 420 -2.47 2.01 -27.94
CA ASP A 420 -3.20 3.26 -28.22
C ASP A 420 -2.73 4.46 -27.36
N ASN A 421 -1.49 4.42 -26.85
CA ASN A 421 -0.97 5.51 -26.01
C ASN A 421 -0.85 6.84 -26.74
N ASN A 422 -0.64 6.82 -28.06
CA ASN A 422 -0.60 8.01 -28.93
C ASN A 422 0.22 9.17 -28.31
N ILE A 423 1.47 8.87 -27.89
CA ILE A 423 2.36 9.85 -27.25
C ILE A 423 3.27 10.46 -28.30
N TYR A 424 3.30 11.78 -28.41
CA TYR A 424 4.24 12.46 -29.29
C TYR A 424 4.46 13.93 -28.89
N LEU A 425 5.60 14.49 -29.33
CA LEU A 425 5.89 15.91 -29.21
C LEU A 425 5.26 16.68 -30.36
N ASP A 426 4.33 17.59 -30.04
CA ASP A 426 3.69 18.44 -31.04
C ASP A 426 4.60 19.63 -31.48
N ASN A 427 4.24 20.32 -32.54
CA ASN A 427 4.98 21.45 -33.12
C ASN A 427 5.20 22.62 -32.14
N ASP A 428 4.39 22.71 -31.10
CA ASP A 428 4.51 23.70 -30.02
C ASP A 428 5.38 23.25 -28.86
N TYR A 429 6.06 22.12 -29.00
CA TYR A 429 6.95 21.51 -28.00
C TYR A 429 6.26 20.99 -26.73
N LEU A 430 4.92 20.81 -26.78
CA LEU A 430 4.15 20.16 -25.74
C LEU A 430 3.83 18.72 -26.13
N LEU A 431 3.80 17.82 -25.14
CA LEU A 431 3.41 16.44 -25.35
C LEU A 431 1.89 16.30 -25.48
N VAL A 432 1.50 15.53 -26.47
CA VAL A 432 0.16 14.96 -26.64
C VAL A 432 0.20 13.52 -26.16
N SER A 433 -0.85 13.04 -25.53
CA SER A 433 -0.97 11.62 -25.14
C SER A 433 -2.41 11.16 -25.11
N GLY A 434 -2.62 9.87 -25.37
CA GLY A 434 -3.91 9.21 -25.29
C GLY A 434 -4.85 9.48 -26.44
N THR A 435 -5.96 8.75 -26.41
CA THR A 435 -7.10 8.88 -27.28
C THR A 435 -8.38 8.98 -26.44
N GLU A 436 -9.55 9.18 -27.05
CA GLU A 436 -10.83 9.17 -26.32
C GLU A 436 -11.12 7.84 -25.61
N ASN A 437 -10.49 6.76 -26.05
CA ASN A 437 -10.69 5.40 -25.54
C ASN A 437 -9.60 4.95 -24.56
N THR A 438 -8.57 5.76 -24.27
CA THR A 438 -7.46 5.41 -23.39
C THR A 438 -7.47 6.19 -22.08
N GLN A 439 -6.87 5.60 -21.06
CA GLN A 439 -6.63 6.19 -19.73
C GLN A 439 -5.16 5.94 -19.37
N ASN A 440 -4.24 6.74 -19.88
CA ASN A 440 -2.81 6.55 -19.70
C ASN A 440 -2.14 7.50 -18.68
N THR A 441 -2.93 8.35 -18.01
CA THR A 441 -2.50 9.16 -16.85
C THR A 441 -2.87 8.45 -15.54
N TRP A 442 -2.51 9.01 -14.38
CA TRP A 442 -2.88 8.46 -13.08
C TRP A 442 -4.41 8.40 -12.84
N MET A 443 -5.20 9.17 -13.58
CA MET A 443 -6.67 9.09 -13.55
C MET A 443 -7.15 7.99 -14.49
N ASP A 444 -6.83 6.74 -14.21
CA ASP A 444 -6.93 5.60 -15.12
C ASP A 444 -8.10 4.64 -14.86
N ALA A 445 -9.14 5.09 -14.15
CA ALA A 445 -10.34 4.28 -13.96
C ALA A 445 -10.98 3.88 -15.28
N ARG A 446 -11.25 2.58 -15.42
CA ARG A 446 -11.89 1.98 -16.60
C ARG A 446 -12.96 0.99 -16.16
N CYS A 447 -14.16 1.11 -16.70
CA CYS A 447 -15.24 0.17 -16.41
C CYS A 447 -15.90 -0.28 -17.71
N ASN A 448 -16.13 -1.60 -17.84
CA ASN A 448 -16.73 -2.21 -19.03
C ASN A 448 -16.06 -1.78 -20.36
N GLY A 449 -14.75 -1.62 -20.36
CA GLY A 449 -13.99 -1.19 -21.52
C GLY A 449 -14.03 0.30 -21.84
N ILE A 450 -14.69 1.13 -21.00
CA ILE A 450 -14.82 2.57 -21.18
C ILE A 450 -13.91 3.30 -20.19
N ALA A 451 -13.07 4.22 -20.68
CA ALA A 451 -12.28 5.13 -19.85
C ALA A 451 -13.22 6.17 -19.20
N ILE A 452 -13.23 6.25 -17.87
CA ILE A 452 -14.11 7.18 -17.14
C ILE A 452 -13.58 8.61 -17.19
N THR A 453 -12.26 8.76 -17.20
CA THR A 453 -11.61 10.08 -17.21
C THR A 453 -10.48 10.07 -18.25
N PRO A 454 -10.77 10.06 -19.56
CA PRO A 454 -9.81 9.79 -20.61
C PRO A 454 -8.65 10.80 -20.68
N ARG A 455 -8.88 12.09 -20.42
CA ARG A 455 -7.87 13.16 -20.37
C ARG A 455 -6.84 13.12 -21.51
N ASN A 456 -7.29 12.79 -22.71
CA ASN A 456 -6.47 12.74 -23.91
C ASN A 456 -6.06 14.14 -24.40
N GLY A 457 -4.93 14.24 -25.07
CA GLY A 457 -4.37 15.48 -25.58
C GLY A 457 -3.24 16.02 -24.70
N LYS A 458 -3.18 17.33 -24.49
CA LYS A 458 -2.09 17.98 -23.73
C LYS A 458 -2.50 18.11 -22.26
N ALA A 459 -2.21 17.09 -21.46
CA ALA A 459 -2.50 17.10 -20.03
C ALA A 459 -1.48 17.95 -19.25
N VAL A 460 -1.96 18.64 -18.21
CA VAL A 460 -1.19 19.65 -17.45
C VAL A 460 0.02 19.06 -16.73
N GLU A 461 -0.18 17.95 -16.01
CA GLU A 461 0.89 17.28 -15.29
C GLU A 461 1.91 16.62 -16.23
N ILE A 462 1.45 16.03 -17.32
CA ILE A 462 2.33 15.37 -18.29
C ILE A 462 3.32 16.38 -18.88
N ASN A 463 2.84 17.56 -19.22
CA ASN A 463 3.69 18.61 -19.77
C ASN A 463 4.59 19.28 -18.71
N ALA A 464 4.16 19.33 -17.44
CA ALA A 464 5.02 19.75 -16.34
C ALA A 464 6.14 18.72 -16.10
N MET A 465 5.84 17.42 -16.08
CA MET A 465 6.82 16.35 -15.94
C MET A 465 7.76 16.26 -17.15
N TRP A 466 7.27 16.51 -18.36
CA TRP A 466 8.10 16.60 -19.57
C TRP A 466 9.18 17.68 -19.45
N TYR A 467 8.77 18.88 -19.07
CA TYR A 467 9.71 19.98 -18.82
C TYR A 467 10.75 19.60 -17.75
N ASN A 468 10.30 19.02 -16.65
CA ASN A 468 11.18 18.56 -15.56
C ASN A 468 12.18 17.51 -16.06
N ALA A 469 11.73 16.52 -16.85
CA ALA A 469 12.61 15.50 -17.46
C ALA A 469 13.70 16.11 -18.34
N LEU A 470 13.34 17.08 -19.19
CA LEU A 470 14.30 17.82 -20.02
C LEU A 470 15.32 18.58 -19.18
N LYS A 471 14.93 19.21 -18.09
CA LYS A 471 15.81 19.92 -17.16
C LYS A 471 16.75 18.98 -16.41
N ILE A 472 16.26 17.81 -16.01
CA ILE A 472 17.08 16.77 -15.38
C ILE A 472 18.11 16.24 -16.38
N MET A 473 17.72 16.00 -17.64
CA MET A 473 18.67 15.62 -18.70
C MET A 473 19.71 16.69 -18.98
N GLU A 474 19.35 17.97 -18.98
CA GLU A 474 20.30 19.08 -19.07
C GLU A 474 21.33 19.03 -17.93
N GLU A 475 20.89 18.82 -16.68
CA GLU A 475 21.79 18.69 -15.52
C GLU A 475 22.71 17.47 -15.64
N LEU A 476 22.15 16.29 -15.93
CA LEU A 476 22.90 15.04 -16.02
C LEU A 476 23.94 15.07 -17.14
N THR A 477 23.57 15.56 -18.33
CA THR A 477 24.49 15.67 -19.47
C THR A 477 25.65 16.62 -19.19
N ASN A 478 25.40 17.73 -18.50
CA ASN A 478 26.46 18.63 -18.02
C ASN A 478 27.41 17.92 -17.06
N LYS A 479 26.91 17.16 -16.10
CA LYS A 479 27.70 16.43 -15.09
C LYS A 479 28.57 15.32 -15.70
N ILE A 480 28.07 14.63 -16.73
CA ILE A 480 28.82 13.57 -17.41
C ILE A 480 29.69 14.07 -18.59
N GLY A 481 29.71 15.37 -18.85
CA GLY A 481 30.60 16.01 -19.86
C GLY A 481 30.06 16.07 -21.29
N LYS A 482 28.76 15.73 -21.52
CA LYS A 482 28.10 15.79 -22.85
C LYS A 482 27.51 17.19 -23.13
N LYS A 483 28.33 18.20 -23.29
CA LYS A 483 27.89 19.62 -23.40
C LYS A 483 26.92 19.91 -24.56
N THR A 484 27.10 19.26 -25.72
CA THR A 484 26.21 19.44 -26.89
C THR A 484 24.81 18.96 -26.60
N ASP A 485 24.67 17.78 -25.96
CA ASP A 485 23.36 17.23 -25.60
C ASP A 485 22.68 18.07 -24.51
N SER A 486 23.46 18.58 -23.55
CA SER A 486 22.96 19.49 -22.54
C SER A 486 22.31 20.74 -23.15
N LYS A 487 22.95 21.36 -24.16
CA LYS A 487 22.36 22.50 -24.87
C LYS A 487 21.06 22.14 -25.59
N LYS A 488 21.02 20.95 -26.26
CA LYS A 488 19.80 20.45 -26.90
C LYS A 488 18.63 20.35 -25.93
N TYR A 489 18.86 19.74 -24.75
CA TYR A 489 17.81 19.61 -23.72
C TYR A 489 17.39 20.97 -23.13
N ALA A 490 18.34 21.86 -22.91
CA ALA A 490 18.05 23.24 -22.44
C ALA A 490 17.16 24.00 -23.44
N ASP A 491 17.45 23.92 -24.74
CA ASP A 491 16.67 24.58 -25.80
C ASP A 491 15.22 24.01 -25.89
N LEU A 492 15.07 22.68 -25.79
CA LEU A 492 13.76 22.04 -25.75
C LEU A 492 12.97 22.45 -24.50
N ALA A 493 13.59 22.41 -23.33
CA ALA A 493 12.97 22.85 -22.08
C ALA A 493 12.50 24.30 -22.15
N LYS A 494 13.32 25.20 -22.70
CA LYS A 494 12.94 26.62 -22.88
C LYS A 494 11.71 26.78 -23.77
N LYS A 495 11.63 26.05 -24.87
CA LYS A 495 10.48 26.09 -25.80
C LYS A 495 9.24 25.51 -25.15
N CYS A 496 9.35 24.36 -24.48
CA CYS A 496 8.26 23.77 -23.71
C CYS A 496 7.72 24.73 -22.64
N LYS A 497 8.59 25.32 -21.82
CA LYS A 497 8.21 26.27 -20.75
C LYS A 497 7.46 27.49 -21.32
N LYS A 498 7.94 28.03 -22.46
CA LYS A 498 7.28 29.16 -23.12
C LYS A 498 5.85 28.77 -23.53
N ALA A 499 5.70 27.69 -24.28
CA ALA A 499 4.38 27.23 -24.76
C ALA A 499 3.42 26.90 -23.63
N TYR A 500 3.94 26.26 -22.57
CA TYR A 500 3.14 25.91 -21.38
C TYR A 500 2.59 27.15 -20.70
N ASN A 501 3.42 28.15 -20.40
CA ASN A 501 3.01 29.38 -19.71
C ASN A 501 2.03 30.22 -20.54
N GLU A 502 2.18 30.22 -21.88
CA GLU A 502 1.28 30.94 -22.80
C GLU A 502 -0.12 30.28 -22.89
N LYS A 503 -0.21 28.94 -22.76
CA LYS A 503 -1.43 28.18 -23.11
C LYS A 503 -2.21 27.65 -21.91
N PHE A 504 -1.55 27.22 -20.84
CA PHE A 504 -2.22 26.50 -19.74
C PHE A 504 -2.89 27.41 -18.70
N TYR A 505 -2.46 28.67 -18.53
CA TYR A 505 -3.03 29.53 -17.50
C TYR A 505 -4.39 30.11 -17.90
N ASN A 506 -5.43 29.69 -17.18
CA ASN A 506 -6.79 30.20 -17.32
C ASN A 506 -6.97 31.46 -16.44
N LYS A 507 -6.84 32.65 -17.03
CA LYS A 507 -6.94 33.94 -16.34
C LYS A 507 -8.29 34.14 -15.63
N ARG A 508 -9.39 33.61 -16.17
CA ARG A 508 -10.74 33.71 -15.60
C ARG A 508 -10.87 32.91 -14.32
N ARG A 509 -10.37 31.67 -14.31
CA ARG A 509 -10.45 30.76 -13.16
C ARG A 509 -9.24 30.88 -12.20
N LYS A 510 -8.21 31.61 -12.58
CA LYS A 510 -6.95 31.80 -11.84
C LYS A 510 -6.26 30.46 -11.50
N CYS A 511 -6.29 29.53 -12.44
CA CYS A 511 -5.68 28.20 -12.31
C CYS A 511 -5.27 27.70 -13.69
N LEU A 512 -4.70 26.47 -13.77
CA LEU A 512 -4.37 25.86 -15.05
C LEU A 512 -5.56 25.05 -15.61
N TYR A 513 -5.65 24.94 -16.94
CA TYR A 513 -6.47 23.92 -17.58
C TYR A 513 -5.96 22.53 -17.20
N ASP A 514 -6.85 21.58 -16.95
CA ASP A 514 -6.48 20.21 -16.63
C ASP A 514 -5.91 19.47 -17.86
N VAL A 515 -6.59 19.61 -18.99
CA VAL A 515 -6.10 19.35 -20.34
C VAL A 515 -6.36 20.62 -21.12
N LEU A 516 -5.55 20.95 -22.14
CA LEU A 516 -5.81 22.17 -22.93
C LEU A 516 -7.23 22.14 -23.50
N GLY A 517 -8.04 23.13 -23.09
CA GLY A 517 -9.46 23.22 -23.42
C GLY A 517 -10.41 22.71 -22.33
N ASP A 518 -9.95 21.89 -21.38
CA ASP A 518 -10.74 21.47 -20.21
C ASP A 518 -10.41 22.35 -19.01
N SER A 519 -11.37 23.15 -18.57
CA SER A 519 -11.21 24.09 -17.46
C SER A 519 -11.58 23.53 -16.09
N LYS A 520 -11.85 22.22 -15.96
CA LYS A 520 -12.18 21.59 -14.68
C LYS A 520 -11.05 21.77 -13.68
N ILE A 521 -11.42 22.05 -12.42
CA ILE A 521 -10.45 22.21 -11.34
C ILE A 521 -10.11 20.83 -10.76
N ARG A 522 -8.90 20.37 -11.06
CA ARG A 522 -8.31 19.13 -10.59
C ARG A 522 -6.94 19.37 -9.93
N PRO A 523 -6.42 18.45 -9.12
CA PRO A 523 -5.15 18.62 -8.41
C PRO A 523 -3.92 18.56 -9.31
N ASN A 524 -4.04 18.05 -10.54
CA ASN A 524 -2.96 17.80 -11.49
C ASN A 524 -2.09 19.04 -11.75
N GLN A 525 -2.68 20.22 -11.67
CA GLN A 525 -1.96 21.49 -11.82
C GLN A 525 -0.85 21.70 -10.80
N LEU A 526 -0.85 21.00 -9.65
CA LEU A 526 0.21 21.08 -8.63
C LEU A 526 1.55 20.56 -9.14
N PHE A 527 1.58 19.64 -10.11
CA PHE A 527 2.83 19.20 -10.73
C PHE A 527 3.62 20.34 -11.37
N SER A 528 2.94 21.41 -11.79
CA SER A 528 3.61 22.61 -12.34
C SER A 528 4.50 23.34 -11.34
N LEU A 529 4.29 23.09 -10.02
CA LEU A 529 4.98 23.78 -8.91
C LEU A 529 5.78 22.83 -8.02
N SER A 530 5.43 21.53 -7.96
CA SER A 530 5.95 20.58 -6.97
C SER A 530 7.24 19.87 -7.39
N LEU A 531 7.52 19.77 -8.69
CA LEU A 531 8.66 19.02 -9.22
C LEU A 531 10.01 19.72 -8.91
N THR A 532 11.12 18.98 -9.06
CA THR A 532 12.47 19.51 -8.86
C THR A 532 12.73 20.77 -9.71
N TYR A 533 12.23 20.80 -10.93
CA TYR A 533 12.24 21.97 -11.82
C TYR A 533 10.82 22.43 -12.13
N PRO A 534 10.25 23.36 -11.36
CA PRO A 534 8.90 23.88 -11.61
C PRO A 534 8.80 24.58 -12.97
N ILE A 535 7.77 24.25 -13.76
CA ILE A 535 7.56 24.88 -15.06
C ILE A 535 6.94 26.27 -14.93
N ILE A 536 6.10 26.50 -13.92
CA ILE A 536 5.61 27.83 -13.53
C ILE A 536 6.64 28.48 -12.60
N ASP A 537 6.87 29.78 -12.74
CA ASP A 537 7.72 30.53 -11.79
C ASP A 537 7.06 30.57 -10.41
N CYS A 538 7.66 29.91 -9.43
CA CYS A 538 7.13 29.86 -8.06
C CYS A 538 7.09 31.21 -7.34
N ASN A 539 7.71 32.28 -7.90
CA ASN A 539 7.61 33.63 -7.37
C ASN A 539 6.52 34.47 -8.08
N SER A 540 5.77 33.87 -9.02
CA SER A 540 4.72 34.56 -9.79
C SER A 540 3.38 34.63 -9.05
N GLU A 541 2.50 35.51 -9.52
CA GLU A 541 1.11 35.60 -9.05
C GLU A 541 0.30 34.38 -9.48
N GLU A 542 0.62 33.80 -10.64
CA GLU A 542 0.02 32.56 -11.14
C GLU A 542 0.26 31.40 -10.16
N ALA A 543 1.48 31.25 -9.62
CA ALA A 543 1.79 30.21 -8.66
C ALA A 543 0.97 30.35 -7.37
N LYS A 544 0.85 31.57 -6.83
CA LYS A 544 0.01 31.86 -5.66
C LYS A 544 -1.47 31.53 -5.94
N ASN A 545 -1.97 31.89 -7.10
CA ASN A 545 -3.35 31.63 -7.51
C ASN A 545 -3.64 30.14 -7.61
N ILE A 546 -2.73 29.33 -8.21
CA ILE A 546 -2.84 27.88 -8.30
C ILE A 546 -2.95 27.25 -6.89
N ILE A 547 -2.04 27.60 -5.98
CA ILE A 547 -2.07 27.14 -4.59
C ILE A 547 -3.39 27.51 -3.90
N ASN A 548 -3.83 28.76 -4.04
CA ASN A 548 -5.08 29.23 -3.42
C ASN A 548 -6.32 28.50 -3.95
N VAL A 549 -6.37 28.21 -5.25
CA VAL A 549 -7.46 27.44 -5.85
C VAL A 549 -7.45 25.99 -5.34
N CYS A 550 -6.31 25.32 -5.35
CA CYS A 550 -6.18 23.97 -4.83
C CYS A 550 -6.54 23.89 -3.35
N LYS A 551 -6.04 24.83 -2.53
CA LYS A 551 -6.38 24.92 -1.09
C LYS A 551 -7.87 25.06 -0.86
N LYS A 552 -8.54 25.99 -1.56
CA LYS A 552 -9.96 26.31 -1.33
C LYS A 552 -10.92 25.27 -1.90
N LYS A 553 -10.59 24.67 -3.05
CA LYS A 553 -11.51 23.82 -3.80
C LYS A 553 -11.27 22.32 -3.60
N LEU A 554 -10.02 21.91 -3.35
CA LEU A 554 -9.62 20.52 -3.39
C LEU A 554 -9.13 19.98 -2.03
N LEU A 555 -8.33 20.73 -1.28
CA LEU A 555 -7.70 20.27 -0.05
C LEU A 555 -8.73 19.99 1.05
N ASN A 556 -8.57 18.85 1.72
CA ASN A 556 -9.26 18.49 2.96
C ASN A 556 -8.29 17.80 3.93
N ASN A 557 -8.78 17.24 5.04
CA ASN A 557 -7.91 16.65 6.07
C ASN A 557 -7.13 15.43 5.61
N TYR A 558 -7.68 14.63 4.68
CA TYR A 558 -7.11 13.35 4.25
C TYR A 558 -6.40 13.41 2.90
N GLY A 559 -6.45 14.53 2.19
CA GLY A 559 -5.83 14.63 0.87
C GLY A 559 -6.42 15.75 0.02
N LEU A 560 -6.28 15.60 -1.31
CA LEU A 560 -6.95 16.48 -2.27
C LEU A 560 -8.01 15.69 -3.04
N LYS A 561 -9.15 16.34 -3.24
CA LYS A 561 -10.21 15.83 -4.11
C LYS A 561 -9.74 15.79 -5.55
N SER A 562 -10.05 14.71 -6.26
CA SER A 562 -9.70 14.55 -7.68
C SER A 562 -10.48 15.49 -8.62
N LEU A 563 -11.59 16.07 -8.14
CA LEU A 563 -12.41 17.06 -8.84
C LEU A 563 -13.01 18.02 -7.82
N ALA A 564 -13.12 19.31 -8.16
CA ALA A 564 -13.74 20.30 -7.28
C ALA A 564 -15.27 20.10 -7.20
N LYS A 565 -15.85 20.44 -6.03
CA LYS A 565 -17.27 20.19 -5.72
C LYS A 565 -18.25 20.89 -6.67
N ASP A 566 -17.85 22.01 -7.24
CA ASP A 566 -18.65 22.84 -8.13
C ASP A 566 -18.49 22.48 -9.62
N GLU A 567 -17.79 21.38 -9.92
CA GLU A 567 -17.67 20.84 -11.27
C GLU A 567 -18.75 19.81 -11.56
N GLU A 568 -19.11 19.71 -12.83
CA GLU A 568 -20.02 18.68 -13.32
C GLU A 568 -19.46 17.27 -13.06
N ASN A 569 -20.33 16.33 -12.73
CA ASN A 569 -20.02 14.94 -12.39
C ASN A 569 -19.25 14.75 -11.06
N TYR A 570 -19.22 15.76 -10.19
CA TYR A 570 -18.62 15.59 -8.87
C TYR A 570 -19.33 14.52 -8.04
N THR A 571 -18.59 13.49 -7.62
CA THR A 571 -19.09 12.35 -6.85
C THR A 571 -18.19 12.14 -5.63
N PRO A 572 -18.65 12.49 -4.41
CA PRO A 572 -17.81 12.54 -3.22
C PRO A 572 -17.69 11.23 -2.42
N ILE A 573 -18.44 10.18 -2.77
CA ILE A 573 -18.52 8.92 -2.00
C ILE A 573 -18.17 7.76 -2.93
N TYR A 574 -17.25 6.90 -2.42
CA TYR A 574 -16.78 5.68 -3.12
C TYR A 574 -17.48 4.45 -2.56
N GLU A 575 -18.56 4.02 -3.22
CA GLU A 575 -19.37 2.88 -2.75
C GLU A 575 -20.14 2.19 -3.88
N GLY A 576 -20.70 1.01 -3.58
CA GLY A 576 -21.58 0.26 -4.47
C GLY A 576 -20.82 -0.67 -5.42
N ASP A 577 -21.48 -1.03 -6.53
CA ASP A 577 -20.94 -1.93 -7.56
C ASP A 577 -19.72 -1.33 -8.32
N PRO A 578 -19.02 -2.12 -9.13
CA PRO A 578 -17.84 -1.65 -9.86
C PRO A 578 -18.10 -0.40 -10.71
N LEU A 579 -19.23 -0.32 -11.44
CA LEU A 579 -19.53 0.83 -12.28
C LEU A 579 -19.69 2.12 -11.46
N LYS A 580 -20.45 2.05 -10.37
CA LYS A 580 -20.66 3.21 -9.48
C LYS A 580 -19.36 3.68 -8.84
N ARG A 581 -18.52 2.73 -8.36
CA ARG A 581 -17.23 3.06 -7.76
C ARG A 581 -16.25 3.67 -8.77
N ASP A 582 -16.04 3.01 -9.92
CA ASP A 582 -15.07 3.46 -10.91
C ASP A 582 -15.48 4.80 -11.53
N SER A 583 -16.80 5.05 -11.65
CA SER A 583 -17.32 6.36 -12.05
C SER A 583 -17.03 7.48 -11.04
N SER A 584 -16.83 7.16 -9.75
CA SER A 584 -16.52 8.15 -8.71
C SER A 584 -15.02 8.33 -8.46
N TYR A 585 -14.20 7.34 -8.80
CA TYR A 585 -12.82 7.17 -8.37
C TYR A 585 -11.94 8.41 -8.64
N HIS A 586 -12.07 9.02 -9.81
CA HIS A 586 -11.38 10.27 -10.18
C HIS A 586 -12.34 11.46 -10.39
N GLN A 587 -13.56 11.39 -9.85
CA GLN A 587 -14.58 12.42 -10.01
C GLN A 587 -14.99 13.07 -8.68
N GLY A 588 -14.05 13.21 -7.76
CA GLY A 588 -14.30 13.93 -6.51
C GLY A 588 -13.78 13.24 -5.25
N ILE A 589 -13.40 11.98 -5.31
CA ILE A 589 -12.83 11.23 -4.19
C ILE A 589 -11.50 11.87 -3.76
N THR A 590 -11.21 11.80 -2.47
CA THR A 590 -9.99 12.32 -1.85
C THR A 590 -8.83 11.33 -1.96
N TRP A 591 -7.70 11.79 -2.50
CA TRP A 591 -6.48 11.03 -2.67
C TRP A 591 -5.38 11.56 -1.76
N THR A 592 -4.87 10.68 -0.89
CA THR A 592 -3.90 11.07 0.15
C THR A 592 -2.53 11.42 -0.43
N TRP A 593 -2.04 10.67 -1.42
CA TRP A 593 -0.71 10.91 -1.99
C TRP A 593 -0.52 12.33 -2.56
N LEU A 594 -1.61 12.96 -2.99
CA LEU A 594 -1.59 14.34 -3.50
C LEU A 594 -1.17 15.39 -2.46
N LEU A 595 -1.19 15.04 -1.16
CA LEU A 595 -0.65 15.91 -0.10
C LEU A 595 0.83 16.21 -0.33
N GLY A 596 1.60 15.25 -0.85
CA GLY A 596 3.00 15.46 -1.20
C GLY A 596 3.19 16.54 -2.27
N LEU A 597 2.35 16.57 -3.30
CA LEU A 597 2.41 17.61 -4.33
C LEU A 597 2.11 19.01 -3.76
N TYR A 598 1.12 19.10 -2.87
CA TYR A 598 0.80 20.36 -2.21
C TYR A 598 1.93 20.82 -1.29
N TYR A 599 2.50 19.91 -0.52
CA TYR A 599 3.64 20.13 0.34
C TYR A 599 4.87 20.64 -0.44
N ASP A 600 5.28 19.93 -1.50
CA ASP A 600 6.44 20.29 -2.33
C ASP A 600 6.21 21.64 -3.05
N SER A 601 4.98 21.92 -3.48
CA SER A 601 4.62 23.20 -4.07
C SER A 601 4.84 24.35 -3.10
N LEU A 602 4.38 24.22 -1.84
CA LEU A 602 4.61 25.25 -0.80
C LEU A 602 6.11 25.43 -0.51
N LYS A 603 6.88 24.34 -0.45
CA LYS A 603 8.35 24.41 -0.24
C LYS A 603 9.05 25.11 -1.39
N ASN A 604 8.67 24.83 -2.62
CA ASN A 604 9.26 25.49 -3.80
C ASN A 604 8.91 26.99 -3.84
N LEU A 605 7.68 27.37 -3.48
CA LEU A 605 7.32 28.79 -3.33
C LEU A 605 8.15 29.46 -2.24
N LEU A 606 8.21 28.84 -1.05
CA LEU A 606 8.96 29.38 0.11
C LEU A 606 10.44 29.63 -0.20
N LYS A 607 11.06 28.70 -0.96
CA LYS A 607 12.47 28.75 -1.35
C LYS A 607 12.81 29.97 -2.22
N VAL A 608 11.91 30.42 -3.08
CA VAL A 608 12.18 31.50 -4.05
C VAL A 608 11.54 32.83 -3.71
N THR A 609 10.54 32.85 -2.82
CA THR A 609 9.81 34.08 -2.44
C THR A 609 10.70 35.06 -1.71
N ARG A 610 10.84 36.28 -2.27
CA ARG A 610 11.69 37.36 -1.72
C ARG A 610 10.91 38.33 -0.87
N ASN A 611 9.64 38.55 -1.14
CA ASN A 611 8.79 39.46 -0.35
C ASN A 611 8.59 38.87 1.05
N LYS A 612 8.96 39.63 2.09
CA LYS A 612 8.91 39.17 3.49
C LYS A 612 7.50 38.79 3.95
N LYS A 613 6.49 39.55 3.54
CA LYS A 613 5.10 39.31 3.94
C LYS A 613 4.59 38.00 3.29
N ASP A 614 4.77 37.86 1.98
CA ASP A 614 4.37 36.66 1.24
C ASP A 614 5.10 35.42 1.76
N LYS A 615 6.40 35.57 2.08
CA LYS A 615 7.21 34.49 2.65
C LYS A 615 6.65 34.02 3.99
N LEU A 616 6.30 34.94 4.88
CA LEU A 616 5.69 34.63 6.18
C LEU A 616 4.34 33.91 5.99
N GLU A 617 3.49 34.38 5.09
CA GLU A 617 2.19 33.77 4.81
C GLU A 617 2.34 32.33 4.29
N ILE A 618 3.31 32.04 3.41
CA ILE A 618 3.60 30.70 2.90
C ILE A 618 4.16 29.81 4.01
N GLU A 619 5.04 30.35 4.86
CA GLU A 619 5.62 29.61 5.99
C GLU A 619 4.56 29.22 7.02
N GLU A 620 3.68 30.14 7.38
CA GLU A 620 2.54 29.87 8.28
C GLU A 620 1.59 28.81 7.68
N GLU A 621 1.31 28.88 6.38
CA GLU A 621 0.50 27.91 5.68
C GLU A 621 1.16 26.52 5.69
N LEU A 622 2.46 26.46 5.41
CA LEU A 622 3.23 25.20 5.43
C LEU A 622 3.22 24.57 6.82
N GLN A 623 3.49 25.35 7.87
CA GLN A 623 3.48 24.87 9.25
C GLN A 623 2.10 24.39 9.68
N LYS A 624 1.05 25.12 9.31
CA LYS A 624 -0.34 24.72 9.58
C LYS A 624 -0.69 23.42 8.85
N PHE A 625 -0.28 23.29 7.60
CA PHE A 625 -0.50 22.10 6.79
C PHE A 625 0.19 20.88 7.40
N ILE A 626 1.49 20.96 7.74
CA ILE A 626 2.25 19.87 8.38
C ILE A 626 1.58 19.46 9.70
N LYS A 627 1.23 20.44 10.55
CA LYS A 627 0.56 20.18 11.84
C LYS A 627 -0.77 19.45 11.67
N ASN A 628 -1.59 19.86 10.71
CA ASN A 628 -2.89 19.25 10.46
C ASN A 628 -2.73 17.83 9.90
N THR A 629 -1.83 17.63 8.93
CA THR A 629 -1.52 16.32 8.36
C THR A 629 -1.00 15.36 9.43
N THR A 630 -0.03 15.80 10.24
CA THR A 630 0.49 14.98 11.35
C THR A 630 -0.62 14.58 12.32
N LYS A 631 -1.46 15.53 12.74
CA LYS A 631 -2.58 15.25 13.66
C LYS A 631 -3.56 14.23 13.06
N THR A 632 -3.95 14.42 11.79
CA THR A 632 -4.92 13.55 11.13
C THR A 632 -4.38 12.13 11.00
N PHE A 633 -3.17 11.99 10.48
CA PHE A 633 -2.62 10.67 10.16
C PHE A 633 -1.95 9.96 11.35
N THR A 634 -1.62 10.66 12.43
CA THR A 634 -1.33 10.01 13.73
C THR A 634 -2.57 9.30 14.26
N LYS A 635 -3.75 9.92 14.11
CA LYS A 635 -5.00 9.26 14.49
C LYS A 635 -5.36 8.13 13.54
N ASP A 636 -5.32 8.37 12.23
CA ASP A 636 -5.74 7.42 11.19
C ASP A 636 -4.96 6.11 11.27
N ILE A 637 -3.63 6.16 11.25
CA ILE A 637 -2.75 4.97 11.28
C ILE A 637 -2.93 4.13 12.55
N ASN A 638 -3.43 4.73 13.62
CA ASN A 638 -3.57 4.09 14.93
C ASN A 638 -4.99 3.67 15.29
N GLU A 639 -6.02 4.31 14.71
CA GLU A 639 -7.40 4.14 15.21
C GLU A 639 -8.40 3.74 14.13
N ASP A 640 -8.12 4.00 12.85
CA ASP A 640 -9.09 3.84 11.77
C ASP A 640 -8.55 2.97 10.62
N GLY A 641 -9.44 2.35 9.86
CA GLY A 641 -9.10 1.58 8.68
C GLY A 641 -8.14 0.41 8.95
N CYS A 642 -6.97 0.43 8.33
CA CYS A 642 -5.92 -0.55 8.54
C CYS A 642 -4.91 -0.08 9.60
N ILE A 643 -4.96 -0.66 10.77
CA ILE A 643 -4.08 -0.32 11.90
C ILE A 643 -2.61 -0.54 11.51
N GLY A 644 -1.83 0.53 11.59
CA GLY A 644 -0.42 0.56 11.19
C GLY A 644 -0.23 0.72 9.68
N SER A 645 -1.21 1.26 8.94
CA SER A 645 -1.07 1.66 7.53
C SER A 645 -2.05 2.79 7.18
N ILE A 646 -2.04 3.27 5.94
CA ILE A 646 -2.93 4.32 5.44
C ILE A 646 -3.63 3.81 4.18
N SER A 647 -4.93 4.06 4.10
CA SER A 647 -5.75 3.68 2.96
C SER A 647 -5.43 4.49 1.71
N GLU A 648 -5.82 3.95 0.56
CA GLU A 648 -5.60 4.54 -0.75
C GLU A 648 -6.32 5.87 -0.93
N ILE A 649 -7.60 5.89 -0.60
CA ILE A 649 -8.52 7.00 -0.81
C ILE A 649 -9.45 7.16 0.39
N TYR A 650 -10.10 8.32 0.44
CA TYR A 650 -11.12 8.64 1.45
C TYR A 650 -12.34 9.29 0.78
N ASP A 651 -13.53 9.05 1.35
CA ASP A 651 -14.70 9.81 0.96
C ASP A 651 -14.45 11.32 1.14
N SER A 652 -14.94 12.15 0.24
CA SER A 652 -14.68 13.60 0.27
C SER A 652 -15.64 14.39 1.15
N THR A 653 -16.71 13.73 1.63
CA THR A 653 -17.70 14.30 2.56
C THR A 653 -17.65 13.58 3.90
N LYS A 654 -18.08 14.22 4.97
CA LYS A 654 -18.13 13.63 6.32
C LYS A 654 -19.22 12.54 6.43
N PRO A 655 -18.95 11.44 7.13
CA PRO A 655 -17.65 11.06 7.67
C PRO A 655 -16.72 10.67 6.50
N GLN A 656 -15.46 11.13 6.53
CA GLN A 656 -14.46 10.83 5.50
C GLN A 656 -13.91 9.42 5.73
N LEU A 657 -14.67 8.42 5.31
CA LEU A 657 -14.31 7.00 5.54
C LEU A 657 -13.16 6.55 4.65
N PRO A 658 -12.24 5.74 5.17
CA PRO A 658 -11.18 5.10 4.38
C PRO A 658 -11.78 4.12 3.37
N LYS A 659 -11.25 4.12 2.16
CA LYS A 659 -11.73 3.35 1.01
C LYS A 659 -10.57 2.86 0.15
N GLY A 660 -10.89 2.10 -0.91
CA GLY A 660 -9.88 1.54 -1.80
C GLY A 660 -9.08 0.42 -1.17
N ALA A 661 -7.82 0.29 -1.53
CA ALA A 661 -6.88 -0.60 -0.86
C ALA A 661 -6.66 -0.12 0.57
N PHE A 662 -6.76 -1.03 1.54
CA PHE A 662 -6.70 -0.62 2.96
C PHE A 662 -5.29 -0.23 3.41
N ALA A 663 -4.26 -0.61 2.66
CA ALA A 663 -2.87 -0.22 2.88
C ALA A 663 -2.23 0.17 1.55
N GLN A 664 -1.86 1.44 1.38
CA GLN A 664 -1.38 1.98 0.11
C GLN A 664 0.00 2.63 0.24
N ALA A 665 0.93 2.21 -0.62
CA ALA A 665 2.33 2.63 -0.58
C ALA A 665 2.51 4.14 -0.72
N TRP A 666 1.90 4.76 -1.74
CA TRP A 666 2.05 6.20 -1.95
C TRP A 666 1.39 7.06 -0.87
N SER A 667 0.30 6.57 -0.24
CA SER A 667 -0.30 7.27 0.90
C SER A 667 0.63 7.29 2.10
N VAL A 668 1.20 6.12 2.45
CA VAL A 668 2.20 6.00 3.53
C VAL A 668 3.43 6.84 3.22
N ALA A 669 3.97 6.74 2.00
CA ALA A 669 5.17 7.44 1.57
C ALA A 669 5.06 8.96 1.69
N GLU A 670 3.97 9.52 1.13
CA GLU A 670 3.80 10.96 1.06
C GLU A 670 3.47 11.57 2.42
N VAL A 671 2.67 10.90 3.23
CA VAL A 671 2.39 11.34 4.60
C VAL A 671 3.66 11.26 5.47
N PHE A 672 4.44 10.18 5.35
CA PHE A 672 5.68 10.02 6.10
C PHE A 672 6.69 11.14 5.84
N ARG A 673 6.86 11.54 4.56
CA ARG A 673 7.71 12.69 4.18
C ARG A 673 7.29 13.97 4.91
N ILE A 674 5.99 14.23 4.98
CA ILE A 674 5.44 15.45 5.58
C ILE A 674 5.61 15.45 7.11
N ILE A 675 5.38 14.32 7.78
CA ILE A 675 5.49 14.19 9.24
C ILE A 675 6.93 14.38 9.74
N LEU A 676 7.92 14.00 8.94
CA LEU A 676 9.34 14.13 9.29
C LEU A 676 9.88 15.56 9.17
N GLU A 677 9.15 16.46 8.51
CA GLU A 677 9.57 17.86 8.41
C GLU A 677 9.65 18.50 9.82
N LYS A 678 10.73 19.28 10.06
CA LYS A 678 11.03 19.90 11.35
C LYS A 678 10.48 21.33 11.42
#